data_054607d911f59c4d8044a221ae4a5267
#
_entry.id   054607d911f59c4d8044a221ae4a5267
#
_cell.length_a   1.000
_cell.length_b   1.000
_cell.length_c   1.000
_cell.angle_alpha   90.00
_cell.angle_beta   90.00
_cell.angle_gamma   90.00
#
_symmetry.space_group_name_H-M   'P 1'
#
loop_
_entity.id
_entity.type
_entity.pdbx_description
1 polymer ?
#
loop_
_entity_poly.entity_id
_entity_poly.type
_entity_poly.pdbx_seq_one_letter_code
_entity_poly.pdbx_strand_id
1 'polypeptide(L)'
;VRIYPTQIEQKLEVDQIRDLIKGYCQMPVSGALVMSTSPSVDYGEIRQRLMQTSNYIKITENDAGYPKGNLEDIKPLLIKIKLKGSYLGADDFFLLSKGNRILSQWQQFLSKNKESYTWLAQLAGDFEVDQALSDKIDEVIDERGEVRDSASPALMKIRRDIVKSEQKVRKSIRTIFDQVKKDHFTDESGEITIREGRLVIPVKAEFKRKVAGFVHDESATGQTVFMEPTQVLELNNMVRELGYQEQREVLRVLTQLSNRVRINLSELEKGADFLPKLDFIKAKAKFAYQFGACIPILKKTPGMELIKAVHPLLWKVNQEQQKAVVPLDLHLSHQEHRFLIISGPNAGGKSVAMKTVGLLQYMLQCGFPVTVDPASTFGVFDQIFIDIGDSQSLENDLSTYSSRLTAMKYFSEWADRKSLILMDEFGTGTEPQFGGAIAEALLNRLVHQQSYGVITTHYANIKKYADHAKGMVNGAMRYDTDHLAPLYELEIGKPGSSFALEIARKIGLNNDLIAYAKSKIGVSQVDYDKMLTELQGDKAKYEKLNQDLTHKESQLKQLRNDYLSLKEMLESDKKRIIRESKVEAGRILEGANKEIERVIRDIKESNADKEKTRAGRESIADLKLKMAITSEKRKAHLATFKVGDQVRIKNHEGTGTLLHIKGKKAQVVFGSLTSFVQLDRLEKISGAAGSTTQKKRRIGGLDLTQRQEHFNRALDVRGKRPEEVLAILDAFMDDAIVLGNANLKIIHGKGHGVLREVIRTHLKTYRNIETMQDEHVDRGGSGITLINLK
;
A
#
# COMPACT_ATOMS: atom_id res chain seq x y z
N VAL A 1 -16.82 -26.97 -10.66
CA VAL A 1 -16.86 -27.14 -9.19
C VAL A 1 -18.32 -27.37 -8.77
N ARG A 2 -18.59 -28.42 -7.98
CA ARG A 2 -19.87 -28.54 -7.30
C ARG A 2 -19.85 -27.65 -6.07
N ILE A 3 -20.83 -26.76 -5.95
CA ILE A 3 -20.92 -25.80 -4.85
C ILE A 3 -22.21 -25.97 -4.06
N TYR A 4 -22.15 -25.72 -2.76
CA TYR A 4 -23.31 -25.65 -1.89
C TYR A 4 -23.06 -24.62 -0.77
N PRO A 5 -24.02 -23.75 -0.45
CA PRO A 5 -25.29 -23.50 -1.16
C PRO A 5 -25.09 -22.76 -2.48
N THR A 6 -26.16 -22.57 -3.24
CA THR A 6 -26.11 -21.78 -4.50
C THR A 6 -25.61 -20.35 -4.28
N GLN A 7 -25.87 -19.77 -3.10
CA GLN A 7 -25.43 -18.42 -2.70
C GLN A 7 -24.02 -18.38 -2.10
N ILE A 8 -23.17 -19.38 -2.39
CA ILE A 8 -21.80 -19.47 -1.85
C ILE A 8 -20.97 -18.20 -2.09
N GLU A 9 -21.14 -17.58 -3.26
CA GLU A 9 -20.40 -16.37 -3.64
C GLU A 9 -20.72 -15.18 -2.73
N GLN A 10 -21.98 -14.98 -2.39
CA GLN A 10 -22.40 -13.93 -1.45
C GLN A 10 -21.91 -14.22 -0.03
N LYS A 11 -22.01 -15.49 0.42
CA LYS A 11 -21.58 -15.90 1.75
C LYS A 11 -20.07 -15.81 1.95
N LEU A 12 -19.27 -16.03 0.91
CA LEU A 12 -17.82 -15.87 0.89
C LEU A 12 -17.38 -14.46 0.43
N GLU A 13 -18.33 -13.56 0.08
CA GLU A 13 -18.05 -12.20 -0.37
C GLU A 13 -17.24 -12.13 -1.69
N VAL A 14 -17.36 -13.16 -2.54
CA VAL A 14 -16.69 -13.24 -3.85
C VAL A 14 -17.22 -12.18 -4.81
N ASP A 15 -18.49 -11.85 -4.73
CA ASP A 15 -19.15 -10.77 -5.47
C ASP A 15 -18.45 -9.42 -5.26
N GLN A 16 -18.11 -9.08 -4.01
CA GLN A 16 -17.37 -7.86 -3.70
C GLN A 16 -15.94 -7.87 -4.28
N ILE A 17 -15.28 -9.03 -4.30
CA ILE A 17 -13.97 -9.16 -4.95
C ILE A 17 -14.08 -8.96 -6.46
N ARG A 18 -15.14 -9.53 -7.08
CA ARG A 18 -15.41 -9.33 -8.52
C ARG A 18 -15.67 -7.85 -8.82
N ASP A 19 -16.45 -7.17 -7.99
CA ASP A 19 -16.72 -5.75 -8.17
C ASP A 19 -15.44 -4.90 -8.06
N LEU A 20 -14.54 -5.25 -7.14
CA LEU A 20 -13.22 -4.61 -7.05
C LEU A 20 -12.40 -4.84 -8.33
N ILE A 21 -12.28 -6.08 -8.81
CA ILE A 21 -11.54 -6.39 -10.03
C ILE A 21 -12.18 -5.72 -11.25
N LYS A 22 -13.52 -5.74 -11.36
CA LYS A 22 -14.28 -5.05 -12.40
C LYS A 22 -14.01 -3.55 -12.43
N GLY A 23 -13.86 -2.91 -11.26
CA GLY A 23 -13.51 -1.49 -11.16
C GLY A 23 -12.16 -1.14 -11.76
N TYR A 24 -11.27 -2.12 -11.96
CA TYR A 24 -9.98 -1.93 -12.63
C TYR A 24 -10.02 -2.18 -14.15
N CYS A 25 -11.11 -2.73 -14.68
CA CYS A 25 -11.29 -2.94 -16.11
C CYS A 25 -11.53 -1.58 -16.81
N GLN A 26 -10.98 -1.44 -18.02
CA GLN A 26 -11.20 -0.29 -18.88
C GLN A 26 -12.41 -0.47 -19.77
N MET A 27 -12.71 -1.71 -20.16
CA MET A 27 -13.82 -2.04 -21.05
C MET A 27 -14.99 -2.69 -20.30
N PRO A 28 -16.24 -2.32 -20.60
CA PRO A 28 -17.43 -2.97 -20.02
C PRO A 28 -17.48 -4.47 -20.27
N VAL A 29 -17.01 -4.93 -21.44
CA VAL A 29 -16.97 -6.35 -21.83
C VAL A 29 -15.99 -7.12 -20.92
N SER A 30 -14.85 -6.53 -20.56
CA SER A 30 -13.90 -7.12 -19.61
C SER A 30 -14.52 -7.25 -18.21
N GLY A 31 -15.29 -6.25 -17.80
CA GLY A 31 -16.07 -6.31 -16.56
C GLY A 31 -17.09 -7.45 -16.57
N ALA A 32 -17.73 -7.69 -17.70
CA ALA A 32 -18.64 -8.85 -17.85
C ALA A 32 -17.89 -10.19 -17.76
N LEU A 33 -16.67 -10.29 -18.28
CA LEU A 33 -15.81 -11.46 -18.13
C LEU A 33 -15.47 -11.73 -16.67
N VAL A 34 -15.18 -10.68 -15.87
CA VAL A 34 -14.94 -10.81 -14.42
C VAL A 34 -16.16 -11.43 -13.74
N MET A 35 -17.34 -10.90 -14.02
CA MET A 35 -18.60 -11.34 -13.39
C MET A 35 -19.01 -12.75 -13.80
N SER A 36 -18.71 -13.17 -15.03
CA SER A 36 -19.07 -14.52 -15.55
C SER A 36 -18.01 -15.59 -15.23
N THR A 37 -16.85 -15.21 -14.68
CA THR A 37 -15.79 -16.17 -14.36
C THR A 37 -16.21 -17.07 -13.20
N SER A 38 -16.33 -18.37 -13.44
CA SER A 38 -16.65 -19.39 -12.44
C SER A 38 -15.41 -20.20 -12.04
N PRO A 39 -15.42 -20.81 -10.85
CA PRO A 39 -14.31 -21.67 -10.42
C PRO A 39 -14.24 -22.91 -11.28
N SER A 40 -13.03 -23.32 -11.65
CA SER A 40 -12.76 -24.52 -12.45
C SER A 40 -12.22 -25.66 -11.56
N VAL A 41 -12.42 -26.90 -12.02
CA VAL A 41 -11.77 -28.11 -11.46
C VAL A 41 -10.60 -28.55 -12.33
N ASP A 42 -10.45 -27.97 -13.53
CA ASP A 42 -9.32 -28.28 -14.40
C ASP A 42 -8.06 -27.53 -13.97
N TYR A 43 -7.10 -28.28 -13.49
CA TYR A 43 -5.78 -27.77 -13.12
C TYR A 43 -5.11 -26.97 -14.26
N GLY A 44 -5.26 -27.44 -15.51
CA GLY A 44 -4.66 -26.78 -16.67
C GLY A 44 -5.24 -25.39 -16.89
N GLU A 45 -6.57 -25.29 -16.84
CA GLU A 45 -7.30 -24.04 -16.98
C GLU A 45 -6.99 -23.04 -15.84
N ILE A 46 -7.03 -23.49 -14.59
CA ILE A 46 -6.68 -22.66 -13.43
C ILE A 46 -5.26 -22.13 -13.57
N ARG A 47 -4.32 -23.03 -13.87
CA ARG A 47 -2.90 -22.66 -14.07
C ARG A 47 -2.74 -21.65 -15.20
N GLN A 48 -3.41 -21.85 -16.32
CA GLN A 48 -3.36 -20.92 -17.45
C GLN A 48 -3.82 -19.53 -17.05
N ARG A 49 -5.00 -19.41 -16.41
CA ARG A 49 -5.56 -18.15 -15.94
C ARG A 49 -4.64 -17.41 -14.95
N LEU A 50 -4.02 -18.15 -14.03
CA LEU A 50 -3.07 -17.60 -13.06
C LEU A 50 -1.76 -17.17 -13.72
N MET A 51 -1.19 -18.01 -14.61
CA MET A 51 0.09 -17.72 -15.26
C MET A 51 0.00 -16.56 -16.25
N GLN A 52 -1.15 -16.36 -16.91
CA GLN A 52 -1.42 -15.16 -17.71
C GLN A 52 -1.32 -13.89 -16.86
N THR A 53 -1.91 -13.93 -15.66
CA THR A 53 -1.82 -12.80 -14.71
C THR A 53 -0.38 -12.61 -14.21
N SER A 54 0.32 -13.71 -13.89
CA SER A 54 1.73 -13.67 -13.49
C SER A 54 2.62 -13.06 -14.57
N ASN A 55 2.39 -13.42 -15.85
CA ASN A 55 3.13 -12.82 -16.96
C ASN A 55 2.90 -11.30 -17.03
N TYR A 56 1.64 -10.83 -16.85
CA TYR A 56 1.33 -9.41 -16.87
C TYR A 56 1.97 -8.65 -15.70
N ILE A 57 1.98 -9.23 -14.50
CA ILE A 57 2.67 -8.65 -13.33
C ILE A 57 4.17 -8.48 -13.65
N LYS A 58 4.82 -9.54 -14.17
CA LYS A 58 6.23 -9.48 -14.55
C LYS A 58 6.52 -8.42 -15.62
N ILE A 59 5.62 -8.25 -16.61
CA ILE A 59 5.73 -7.19 -17.61
C ILE A 59 5.74 -5.81 -16.95
N THR A 60 4.83 -5.58 -16.02
CA THR A 60 4.71 -4.27 -15.36
C THR A 60 5.87 -3.94 -14.42
N GLU A 61 6.52 -4.96 -13.85
CA GLU A 61 7.67 -4.81 -12.95
C GLU A 61 9.00 -4.66 -13.67
N ASN A 62 9.21 -5.43 -14.76
CA ASN A 62 10.54 -5.62 -15.35
C ASN A 62 10.71 -4.97 -16.72
N ASP A 63 9.63 -4.58 -17.40
CA ASP A 63 9.72 -4.16 -18.81
C ASP A 63 9.12 -2.76 -19.01
N ALA A 64 9.97 -1.75 -19.08
CA ALA A 64 9.54 -0.36 -19.28
C ALA A 64 8.92 -0.11 -20.67
N GLY A 65 9.18 -0.99 -21.64
CA GLY A 65 8.78 -0.85 -23.04
C GLY A 65 7.44 -1.48 -23.41
N TYR A 66 6.65 -1.99 -22.45
CA TYR A 66 5.35 -2.57 -22.79
C TYR A 66 4.31 -1.51 -23.19
N PRO A 67 3.33 -1.85 -24.03
CA PRO A 67 2.30 -0.92 -24.48
C PRO A 67 1.43 -0.41 -23.33
N LYS A 68 1.45 0.91 -23.06
CA LYS A 68 0.73 1.55 -21.94
C LYS A 68 -0.57 2.24 -22.36
N GLY A 69 -1.00 2.09 -23.61
CA GLY A 69 -2.21 2.72 -24.15
C GLY A 69 -3.50 2.24 -23.47
N ASN A 70 -4.56 3.04 -23.65
CA ASN A 70 -5.90 2.61 -23.28
C ASN A 70 -6.35 1.49 -24.21
N LEU A 71 -7.05 0.51 -23.62
CA LEU A 71 -7.66 -0.58 -24.38
C LEU A 71 -9.06 -0.17 -24.79
N GLU A 72 -9.34 -0.19 -26.10
CA GLU A 72 -10.63 0.23 -26.66
C GLU A 72 -11.38 -1.01 -27.16
N ASP A 73 -12.71 -1.06 -26.92
CA ASP A 73 -13.54 -2.13 -27.44
C ASP A 73 -13.94 -1.82 -28.88
N ILE A 74 -13.21 -2.43 -29.82
CA ILE A 74 -13.47 -2.29 -31.26
C ILE A 74 -14.51 -3.29 -31.78
N LYS A 75 -14.94 -4.29 -31.00
CA LYS A 75 -15.85 -5.34 -31.44
C LYS A 75 -17.19 -4.85 -31.92
N PRO A 76 -17.86 -3.86 -31.27
CA PRO A 76 -19.10 -3.27 -31.78
C PRO A 76 -18.94 -2.63 -33.16
N LEU A 77 -17.78 -2.02 -33.44
CA LEU A 77 -17.47 -1.39 -34.72
C LEU A 77 -17.34 -2.45 -35.84
N LEU A 78 -16.69 -3.57 -35.53
CA LEU A 78 -16.54 -4.70 -36.46
C LEU A 78 -17.90 -5.34 -36.78
N ILE A 79 -18.79 -5.49 -35.79
CA ILE A 79 -20.15 -5.99 -36.01
C ILE A 79 -20.93 -5.05 -36.95
N LYS A 80 -20.86 -3.73 -36.74
CA LYS A 80 -21.50 -2.72 -37.56
C LYS A 80 -21.03 -2.78 -39.01
N ILE A 81 -19.73 -2.96 -39.24
CA ILE A 81 -19.14 -2.95 -40.56
C ILE A 81 -19.31 -4.28 -41.33
N LYS A 82 -19.67 -5.36 -40.64
CA LYS A 82 -19.87 -6.69 -41.24
C LYS A 82 -21.00 -6.70 -42.29
N LEU A 83 -21.98 -5.86 -42.11
CA LEU A 83 -23.07 -5.71 -43.06
C LEU A 83 -22.59 -5.04 -44.35
N LYS A 84 -22.85 -5.64 -45.51
CA LYS A 84 -22.56 -5.03 -46.81
C LYS A 84 -23.35 -3.71 -46.97
N GLY A 85 -22.65 -2.65 -47.35
CA GLY A 85 -23.25 -1.34 -47.53
C GLY A 85 -23.31 -0.46 -46.27
N SER A 86 -23.03 -0.99 -45.07
CA SER A 86 -22.80 -0.19 -43.87
C SER A 86 -21.47 0.56 -43.96
N TYR A 87 -21.37 1.63 -43.22
CA TYR A 87 -20.12 2.38 -43.04
C TYR A 87 -19.93 2.79 -41.59
N LEU A 88 -18.71 3.07 -41.21
CA LEU A 88 -18.34 3.62 -39.92
C LEU A 88 -18.27 5.14 -39.99
N GLY A 89 -18.66 5.80 -38.92
CA GLY A 89 -18.49 7.24 -38.76
C GLY A 89 -17.01 7.62 -38.54
N ALA A 90 -16.73 8.90 -38.55
CA ALA A 90 -15.39 9.40 -38.32
C ALA A 90 -14.88 9.07 -36.91
N ASP A 91 -15.72 9.22 -35.89
CA ASP A 91 -15.42 8.83 -34.50
C ASP A 91 -15.18 7.32 -34.37
N ASP A 92 -15.99 6.50 -35.07
CA ASP A 92 -15.81 5.04 -35.10
C ASP A 92 -14.43 4.67 -35.65
N PHE A 93 -13.98 5.32 -36.74
CA PHE A 93 -12.65 5.10 -37.29
C PHE A 93 -11.53 5.56 -36.38
N PHE A 94 -11.70 6.65 -35.68
CA PHE A 94 -10.72 7.12 -34.70
C PHE A 94 -10.50 6.07 -33.58
N LEU A 95 -11.61 5.53 -33.03
CA LEU A 95 -11.55 4.43 -32.06
C LEU A 95 -10.92 3.17 -32.65
N LEU A 96 -11.29 2.82 -33.88
CA LEU A 96 -10.74 1.64 -34.58
C LEU A 96 -9.22 1.79 -34.81
N SER A 97 -8.75 2.98 -35.22
CA SER A 97 -7.32 3.23 -35.42
C SER A 97 -6.54 3.09 -34.11
N LYS A 98 -7.06 3.67 -32.99
CA LYS A 98 -6.46 3.51 -31.67
C LYS A 98 -6.41 2.04 -31.22
N GLY A 99 -7.53 1.32 -31.36
CA GLY A 99 -7.61 -0.09 -31.01
C GLY A 99 -6.68 -0.97 -31.85
N ASN A 100 -6.63 -0.74 -33.16
CA ASN A 100 -5.72 -1.48 -34.06
C ASN A 100 -4.24 -1.18 -33.77
N ARG A 101 -3.91 0.07 -33.42
CA ARG A 101 -2.54 0.46 -33.06
C ARG A 101 -2.09 -0.19 -31.76
N ILE A 102 -2.92 -0.21 -30.73
CA ILE A 102 -2.59 -0.89 -29.47
C ILE A 102 -2.48 -2.40 -29.66
N LEU A 103 -3.33 -3.00 -30.51
CA LEU A 103 -3.24 -4.40 -30.90
C LEU A 103 -1.89 -4.71 -31.56
N SER A 104 -1.48 -3.90 -32.54
CA SER A 104 -0.19 -4.04 -33.21
C SER A 104 0.98 -3.95 -32.22
N GLN A 105 0.96 -2.99 -31.32
CA GLN A 105 1.99 -2.83 -30.29
C GLN A 105 2.07 -4.06 -29.38
N TRP A 106 0.93 -4.58 -28.92
CA TRP A 106 0.90 -5.77 -28.08
C TRP A 106 1.35 -7.03 -28.84
N GLN A 107 0.93 -7.18 -30.08
CA GLN A 107 1.38 -8.30 -30.93
C GLN A 107 2.90 -8.28 -31.10
N GLN A 108 3.48 -7.13 -31.48
CA GLN A 108 4.92 -6.98 -31.64
C GLN A 108 5.67 -7.23 -30.34
N PHE A 109 5.17 -6.68 -29.22
CA PHE A 109 5.76 -6.88 -27.90
C PHE A 109 5.77 -8.36 -27.50
N LEU A 110 4.62 -9.05 -27.63
CA LEU A 110 4.49 -10.46 -27.26
C LEU A 110 5.26 -11.39 -28.21
N SER A 111 5.30 -11.08 -29.48
CA SER A 111 6.10 -11.85 -30.47
C SER A 111 7.59 -11.75 -30.17
N LYS A 112 8.08 -10.55 -29.83
CA LYS A 112 9.50 -10.33 -29.47
C LYS A 112 9.87 -11.02 -28.16
N ASN A 113 8.94 -11.11 -27.21
CA ASN A 113 9.17 -11.64 -25.87
C ASN A 113 8.42 -12.96 -25.60
N LYS A 114 8.18 -13.78 -26.64
CA LYS A 114 7.37 -15.00 -26.59
C LYS A 114 7.85 -16.01 -25.56
N GLU A 115 9.16 -16.17 -25.41
CA GLU A 115 9.76 -17.09 -24.44
C GLU A 115 9.55 -16.63 -22.99
N SER A 116 9.66 -15.34 -22.72
CA SER A 116 9.50 -14.75 -21.37
C SER A 116 8.03 -14.70 -20.93
N TYR A 117 7.11 -14.45 -21.87
CA TYR A 117 5.68 -14.26 -21.60
C TYR A 117 4.80 -15.26 -22.35
N THR A 118 5.18 -16.54 -22.30
CA THR A 118 4.58 -17.64 -23.06
C THR A 118 3.05 -17.70 -22.95
N TRP A 119 2.49 -17.52 -21.75
CA TRP A 119 1.05 -17.65 -21.51
C TRP A 119 0.23 -16.50 -22.10
N LEU A 120 0.77 -15.30 -22.14
CA LEU A 120 0.15 -14.16 -22.82
C LEU A 120 0.33 -14.25 -24.34
N ALA A 121 1.48 -14.71 -24.81
CA ALA A 121 1.70 -14.95 -26.23
C ALA A 121 0.76 -16.02 -26.78
N GLN A 122 0.52 -17.10 -26.03
CA GLN A 122 -0.48 -18.12 -26.39
C GLN A 122 -1.91 -17.56 -26.39
N LEU A 123 -2.26 -16.67 -25.48
CA LEU A 123 -3.57 -16.02 -25.43
C LEU A 123 -3.78 -15.11 -26.64
N ALA A 124 -2.76 -14.38 -27.06
CA ALA A 124 -2.81 -13.56 -28.26
C ALA A 124 -3.10 -14.41 -29.51
N GLY A 125 -2.55 -15.64 -29.54
CA GLY A 125 -2.68 -16.51 -30.70
C GLY A 125 -1.99 -15.97 -31.97
N ASP A 126 -2.33 -16.56 -33.10
CA ASP A 126 -1.80 -16.13 -34.39
C ASP A 126 -2.86 -15.25 -35.10
N PHE A 127 -2.80 -13.95 -34.93
CA PHE A 127 -3.51 -12.98 -35.74
C PHE A 127 -2.51 -11.94 -36.28
N GLU A 128 -2.73 -11.52 -37.52
CA GLU A 128 -1.90 -10.51 -38.14
C GLU A 128 -2.59 -9.14 -38.06
N VAL A 129 -1.91 -8.19 -37.45
CA VAL A 129 -2.39 -6.81 -37.42
C VAL A 129 -1.80 -6.03 -38.60
N ASP A 130 -2.68 -5.57 -39.47
CA ASP A 130 -2.29 -4.66 -40.56
C ASP A 130 -2.04 -3.25 -39.96
N GLN A 131 -0.78 -2.93 -39.72
CA GLN A 131 -0.35 -1.63 -39.27
C GLN A 131 -0.66 -0.51 -40.29
N ALA A 132 -0.58 -0.82 -41.57
CA ALA A 132 -0.91 0.12 -42.63
C ALA A 132 -2.38 0.54 -42.64
N LEU A 133 -3.25 -0.24 -41.98
CA LEU A 133 -4.67 0.14 -41.82
C LEU A 133 -4.83 1.37 -40.91
N SER A 134 -4.11 1.41 -39.79
CA SER A 134 -4.14 2.58 -38.89
C SER A 134 -3.61 3.83 -39.60
N ASP A 135 -2.51 3.70 -40.35
CA ASP A 135 -1.93 4.83 -41.07
C ASP A 135 -2.90 5.38 -42.12
N LYS A 136 -3.60 4.48 -42.84
CA LYS A 136 -4.61 4.88 -43.84
C LYS A 136 -5.86 5.53 -43.17
N ILE A 137 -6.23 5.08 -41.98
CA ILE A 137 -7.31 5.75 -41.25
C ILE A 137 -6.85 7.14 -40.84
N ASP A 138 -5.64 7.31 -40.35
CA ASP A 138 -5.10 8.59 -39.89
C ASP A 138 -4.84 9.59 -41.04
N GLU A 139 -4.62 9.07 -42.28
CA GLU A 139 -4.61 9.92 -43.48
C GLU A 139 -5.97 10.59 -43.74
N VAL A 140 -7.06 9.92 -43.34
CA VAL A 140 -8.44 10.35 -43.57
C VAL A 140 -9.04 11.05 -42.35
N ILE A 141 -8.77 10.54 -41.16
CA ILE A 141 -9.34 11.02 -39.89
C ILE A 141 -8.24 11.75 -39.08
N ASP A 142 -8.59 12.84 -38.47
CA ASP A 142 -7.67 13.60 -37.64
C ASP A 142 -7.71 13.17 -36.14
N GLU A 143 -6.88 13.82 -35.33
CA GLU A 143 -6.78 13.54 -33.91
C GLU A 143 -8.05 13.91 -33.08
N ARG A 144 -8.98 14.66 -33.68
CA ARG A 144 -10.26 15.06 -33.10
C ARG A 144 -11.40 14.12 -33.48
N GLY A 145 -11.13 13.16 -34.38
CA GLY A 145 -12.14 12.26 -34.93
C GLY A 145 -12.91 12.88 -36.10
N GLU A 146 -12.37 13.91 -36.77
CA GLU A 146 -12.99 14.55 -37.91
C GLU A 146 -12.32 14.13 -39.23
N VAL A 147 -13.09 14.15 -40.33
CA VAL A 147 -12.56 13.86 -41.66
C VAL A 147 -11.67 15.02 -42.11
N ARG A 148 -10.39 14.73 -42.39
CA ARG A 148 -9.41 15.73 -42.85
C ARG A 148 -9.81 16.33 -44.19
N ASP A 149 -9.49 17.60 -44.40
CA ASP A 149 -9.64 18.26 -45.73
C ASP A 149 -8.88 17.51 -46.84
N SER A 150 -7.75 16.94 -46.49
CA SER A 150 -6.89 16.16 -47.40
C SER A 150 -7.40 14.75 -47.69
N ALA A 151 -8.48 14.29 -47.04
CA ALA A 151 -9.02 12.94 -47.19
C ALA A 151 -9.40 12.59 -48.64
N SER A 152 -9.76 13.56 -49.43
CA SER A 152 -9.85 13.46 -50.91
C SER A 152 -9.60 14.81 -51.60
N PRO A 153 -9.08 14.80 -52.83
CA PRO A 153 -8.93 16.03 -53.63
C PRO A 153 -10.27 16.75 -53.83
N ALA A 154 -11.38 15.99 -53.98
CA ALA A 154 -12.70 16.53 -54.12
C ALA A 154 -13.16 17.25 -52.88
N LEU A 155 -12.99 16.65 -51.70
CA LEU A 155 -13.36 17.24 -50.39
C LEU A 155 -12.59 18.54 -50.13
N MET A 156 -11.28 18.52 -50.39
CA MET A 156 -10.43 19.73 -50.26
C MET A 156 -10.92 20.87 -51.14
N LYS A 157 -11.34 20.57 -52.37
CA LYS A 157 -11.90 21.57 -53.30
C LYS A 157 -13.23 22.11 -52.75
N ILE A 158 -14.15 21.23 -52.40
CA ILE A 158 -15.47 21.57 -51.88
C ILE A 158 -15.35 22.49 -50.64
N ARG A 159 -14.57 22.10 -49.65
CA ARG A 159 -14.37 22.90 -48.41
C ARG A 159 -13.77 24.27 -48.69
N ARG A 160 -12.77 24.31 -49.60
CA ARG A 160 -12.22 25.60 -50.04
C ARG A 160 -13.23 26.46 -50.75
N ASP A 161 -14.11 25.86 -51.59
CA ASP A 161 -15.14 26.58 -52.31
C ASP A 161 -16.28 27.03 -51.35
N ILE A 162 -16.59 26.30 -50.30
CA ILE A 162 -17.49 26.69 -49.18
C ILE A 162 -16.91 27.97 -48.54
N VAL A 163 -15.66 27.94 -48.06
CA VAL A 163 -15.04 29.09 -47.40
C VAL A 163 -15.03 30.31 -48.27
N LYS A 164 -14.71 30.16 -49.58
CA LYS A 164 -14.75 31.27 -50.55
C LYS A 164 -16.16 31.84 -50.74
N SER A 165 -17.16 30.95 -50.83
CA SER A 165 -18.54 31.34 -51.01
C SER A 165 -19.11 32.03 -49.78
N GLU A 166 -18.80 31.53 -48.58
CA GLU A 166 -19.15 32.18 -47.31
C GLU A 166 -18.51 33.57 -47.16
N GLN A 167 -17.25 33.74 -47.57
CA GLN A 167 -16.61 35.04 -47.58
C GLN A 167 -17.32 36.02 -48.54
N LYS A 168 -17.78 35.54 -49.73
CA LYS A 168 -18.55 36.36 -50.65
C LYS A 168 -19.88 36.74 -50.06
N VAL A 169 -20.62 35.77 -49.45
CA VAL A 169 -21.87 36.01 -48.73
C VAL A 169 -21.69 37.10 -47.68
N ARG A 170 -20.68 36.94 -46.79
CA ARG A 170 -20.38 37.89 -45.69
C ARG A 170 -20.08 39.29 -46.23
N LYS A 171 -19.28 39.38 -47.30
CA LYS A 171 -18.98 40.69 -47.94
C LYS A 171 -20.20 41.29 -48.53
N SER A 172 -21.00 40.58 -49.31
CA SER A 172 -22.21 41.07 -49.97
C SER A 172 -23.27 41.50 -48.94
N ILE A 173 -23.56 40.63 -47.94
CA ILE A 173 -24.57 40.95 -46.91
C ILE A 173 -24.18 42.15 -46.06
N ARG A 174 -22.89 42.33 -45.77
CA ARG A 174 -22.39 43.50 -45.04
C ARG A 174 -22.60 44.77 -45.80
N THR A 175 -22.29 44.81 -47.09
CA THR A 175 -22.49 45.94 -47.93
C THR A 175 -23.98 46.33 -47.99
N ILE A 176 -24.90 45.34 -48.13
CA ILE A 176 -26.37 45.59 -48.15
C ILE A 176 -26.82 46.04 -46.76
N PHE A 177 -26.31 45.42 -45.67
CA PHE A 177 -26.70 45.82 -44.32
C PHE A 177 -26.23 47.20 -43.94
N ASP A 178 -25.08 47.67 -44.41
CA ASP A 178 -24.57 49.05 -44.24
C ASP A 178 -25.47 50.02 -44.96
N GLN A 179 -25.99 49.64 -46.15
CA GLN A 179 -26.96 50.46 -46.87
C GLN A 179 -28.31 50.55 -46.12
N VAL A 180 -28.83 49.37 -45.64
CA VAL A 180 -30.08 49.30 -44.86
C VAL A 180 -29.98 50.09 -43.56
N LYS A 181 -28.79 50.16 -42.94
CA LYS A 181 -28.49 51.04 -41.79
C LYS A 181 -28.53 52.52 -42.16
N LYS A 182 -27.86 52.89 -43.25
CA LYS A 182 -27.90 54.31 -43.75
C LYS A 182 -29.30 54.79 -44.08
N ASP A 183 -30.16 53.90 -44.59
CA ASP A 183 -31.54 54.21 -44.95
C ASP A 183 -32.49 54.12 -43.73
N HIS A 184 -31.96 53.87 -42.51
CA HIS A 184 -32.71 53.71 -41.24
C HIS A 184 -33.77 52.58 -41.24
N PHE A 185 -33.64 51.61 -42.12
CA PHE A 185 -34.56 50.45 -42.21
C PHE A 185 -34.33 49.38 -41.15
N THR A 186 -33.30 49.48 -40.40
CA THR A 186 -33.01 48.59 -39.24
C THR A 186 -32.71 49.45 -38.00
N ASP A 187 -32.68 48.82 -36.82
CA ASP A 187 -32.27 49.49 -35.59
C ASP A 187 -30.74 49.67 -35.56
N GLU A 188 -30.28 50.74 -34.92
CA GLU A 188 -28.81 51.02 -34.82
C GLU A 188 -28.04 49.87 -34.20
N SER A 189 -28.67 49.16 -33.26
CA SER A 189 -28.10 47.95 -32.59
C SER A 189 -28.29 46.64 -33.39
N GLY A 190 -28.96 46.69 -34.54
CA GLY A 190 -29.18 45.51 -35.35
C GLY A 190 -27.86 44.90 -35.85
N GLU A 191 -27.78 43.56 -35.83
CA GLU A 191 -26.63 42.81 -36.32
C GLU A 191 -27.06 41.72 -37.32
N ILE A 192 -26.13 41.42 -38.26
CA ILE A 192 -26.32 40.30 -39.19
C ILE A 192 -26.36 39.00 -38.34
N THR A 193 -27.37 38.15 -38.54
CA THR A 193 -27.57 36.92 -37.79
C THR A 193 -27.77 35.72 -38.71
N ILE A 194 -27.78 34.52 -38.12
CA ILE A 194 -28.08 33.28 -38.87
C ILE A 194 -29.48 32.81 -38.51
N ARG A 195 -30.31 32.56 -39.52
CA ARG A 195 -31.59 31.87 -39.38
C ARG A 195 -31.67 30.73 -40.38
N GLU A 196 -32.11 29.56 -39.93
CA GLU A 196 -32.18 28.33 -40.77
C GLU A 196 -30.89 28.06 -41.59
N GLY A 197 -29.71 28.36 -40.98
CA GLY A 197 -28.43 28.14 -41.64
C GLY A 197 -28.07 29.17 -42.71
N ARG A 198 -28.82 30.29 -42.80
CA ARG A 198 -28.59 31.38 -43.75
C ARG A 198 -28.24 32.69 -43.02
N LEU A 199 -27.33 33.46 -43.60
CA LEU A 199 -27.07 34.81 -43.12
C LEU A 199 -28.24 35.72 -43.55
N VAL A 200 -28.81 36.39 -42.56
CA VAL A 200 -29.98 37.30 -42.73
C VAL A 200 -29.68 38.64 -42.04
N ILE A 201 -30.39 39.67 -42.49
CA ILE A 201 -30.31 41.01 -41.93
C ILE A 201 -31.61 41.29 -41.16
N PRO A 202 -31.58 41.94 -40.00
CA PRO A 202 -32.76 42.41 -39.34
C PRO A 202 -33.27 43.72 -40.06
N VAL A 203 -34.53 43.70 -40.37
CA VAL A 203 -35.24 44.88 -41.02
C VAL A 203 -36.51 45.16 -40.23
N LYS A 204 -36.83 46.43 -39.94
CA LYS A 204 -38.09 46.81 -39.32
C LYS A 204 -39.25 46.35 -40.18
N ALA A 205 -40.27 45.73 -39.57
CA ALA A 205 -41.43 45.17 -40.30
C ALA A 205 -42.13 46.15 -41.27
N GLU A 206 -42.14 47.45 -40.94
CA GLU A 206 -42.68 48.50 -41.77
C GLU A 206 -41.92 48.72 -43.08
N PHE A 207 -40.61 48.41 -43.09
CA PHE A 207 -39.76 48.61 -44.28
C PHE A 207 -39.47 47.30 -45.03
N LYS A 208 -40.13 46.20 -44.68
CA LYS A 208 -39.88 44.84 -45.30
C LYS A 208 -40.12 44.87 -46.84
N ARG A 209 -40.96 45.75 -47.34
CA ARG A 209 -41.23 45.90 -48.80
C ARG A 209 -40.18 46.77 -49.49
N LYS A 210 -39.38 47.55 -48.78
CA LYS A 210 -38.33 48.41 -49.35
C LYS A 210 -37.02 47.70 -49.54
N VAL A 211 -36.79 46.59 -48.83
CA VAL A 211 -35.65 45.76 -49.01
C VAL A 211 -35.99 44.54 -49.87
N ALA A 212 -35.35 44.41 -51.02
CA ALA A 212 -35.59 43.28 -51.92
C ALA A 212 -34.97 42.01 -51.29
N GLY A 213 -35.80 41.07 -50.85
CA GLY A 213 -35.36 39.85 -50.20
C GLY A 213 -36.48 38.97 -49.69
N PHE A 214 -36.18 37.86 -49.12
CA PHE A 214 -37.09 36.86 -48.52
C PHE A 214 -37.07 36.97 -47.02
N VAL A 215 -38.24 36.88 -46.37
CA VAL A 215 -38.33 36.80 -44.90
C VAL A 215 -38.18 35.35 -44.49
N HIS A 216 -37.23 35.07 -43.59
CA HIS A 216 -37.01 33.74 -43.02
C HIS A 216 -37.61 33.62 -41.62
N ASP A 217 -37.62 34.73 -40.85
CA ASP A 217 -38.07 34.67 -39.46
C ASP A 217 -38.55 36.07 -39.06
N GLU A 218 -39.34 36.13 -37.97
CA GLU A 218 -39.82 37.37 -37.35
C GLU A 218 -39.46 37.41 -35.87
N SER A 219 -39.22 38.60 -35.34
CA SER A 219 -38.97 38.70 -33.88
C SER A 219 -40.26 38.40 -33.12
N ALA A 220 -40.14 37.98 -31.86
CA ALA A 220 -41.25 37.64 -30.98
C ALA A 220 -42.29 38.74 -30.84
N THR A 221 -41.94 40.01 -31.08
CA THR A 221 -42.82 41.16 -31.07
C THR A 221 -43.38 41.48 -32.45
N GLY A 222 -42.94 40.83 -33.53
CA GLY A 222 -43.31 41.12 -34.92
C GLY A 222 -42.77 42.46 -35.45
N GLN A 223 -41.96 43.21 -34.67
CA GLN A 223 -41.43 44.52 -35.09
C GLN A 223 -40.23 44.44 -36.03
N THR A 224 -39.48 43.31 -35.98
CA THR A 224 -38.31 43.08 -36.82
C THR A 224 -38.48 41.80 -37.61
N VAL A 225 -38.26 41.84 -38.92
CA VAL A 225 -38.22 40.68 -39.80
C VAL A 225 -36.76 40.39 -40.16
N PHE A 226 -36.40 39.12 -40.16
CA PHE A 226 -35.08 38.67 -40.58
C PHE A 226 -35.12 38.27 -42.06
N MET A 227 -34.50 39.12 -42.91
CA MET A 227 -34.57 39.01 -44.34
C MET A 227 -33.26 38.51 -44.94
N GLU A 228 -33.39 37.61 -45.91
CA GLU A 228 -32.31 37.26 -46.84
C GLU A 228 -32.41 38.17 -48.06
N PRO A 229 -31.43 39.07 -48.30
CA PRO A 229 -31.49 39.93 -49.50
C PRO A 229 -31.36 39.09 -50.76
N THR A 230 -32.10 39.44 -51.80
CA THR A 230 -32.15 38.78 -53.11
C THR A 230 -30.73 38.58 -53.68
N GLN A 231 -29.86 39.56 -53.48
CA GLN A 231 -28.49 39.55 -53.99
C GLN A 231 -27.59 38.48 -53.29
N VAL A 232 -27.93 38.00 -52.09
CA VAL A 232 -27.23 36.95 -51.36
C VAL A 232 -27.89 35.60 -51.47
N LEU A 233 -29.11 35.50 -51.98
CA LEU A 233 -29.88 34.28 -52.11
C LEU A 233 -29.14 33.19 -52.91
N GLU A 234 -28.61 33.58 -54.09
CA GLU A 234 -27.86 32.63 -54.93
C GLU A 234 -26.59 32.15 -54.26
N LEU A 235 -25.88 33.03 -53.54
CA LEU A 235 -24.68 32.70 -52.83
C LEU A 235 -24.95 31.77 -51.62
N ASN A 236 -26.03 32.06 -50.87
CA ASN A 236 -26.46 31.16 -49.77
C ASN A 236 -26.91 29.80 -50.29
N ASN A 237 -27.64 29.74 -51.43
CA ASN A 237 -28.00 28.46 -52.07
C ASN A 237 -26.77 27.70 -52.54
N MET A 238 -25.73 28.39 -53.06
CA MET A 238 -24.48 27.79 -53.46
C MET A 238 -23.76 27.21 -52.24
N VAL A 239 -23.66 27.94 -51.12
CA VAL A 239 -23.04 27.42 -49.86
C VAL A 239 -23.78 26.17 -49.41
N ARG A 240 -25.12 26.17 -49.44
CA ARG A 240 -25.92 25.01 -49.04
C ARG A 240 -25.72 23.80 -49.95
N GLU A 241 -25.68 24.03 -51.26
CA GLU A 241 -25.42 22.96 -52.25
C GLU A 241 -24.00 22.36 -52.05
N LEU A 242 -23.00 23.21 -51.81
CA LEU A 242 -21.65 22.78 -51.49
C LEU A 242 -21.62 21.99 -50.18
N GLY A 243 -22.42 22.37 -49.17
CA GLY A 243 -22.56 21.58 -47.92
C GLY A 243 -23.16 20.21 -48.19
N TYR A 244 -24.15 20.08 -49.05
CA TYR A 244 -24.66 18.73 -49.44
C TYR A 244 -23.63 17.92 -50.24
N GLN A 245 -22.82 18.58 -51.08
CA GLN A 245 -21.75 17.94 -51.80
C GLN A 245 -20.64 17.45 -50.83
N GLU A 246 -20.32 18.26 -49.82
CA GLU A 246 -19.42 17.88 -48.75
C GLU A 246 -19.89 16.62 -48.04
N GLN A 247 -21.15 16.62 -47.57
CA GLN A 247 -21.72 15.45 -46.86
C GLN A 247 -21.67 14.18 -47.72
N ARG A 248 -22.03 14.30 -49.02
CA ARG A 248 -21.96 13.17 -49.98
C ARG A 248 -20.52 12.67 -50.16
N GLU A 249 -19.55 13.57 -50.25
CA GLU A 249 -18.15 13.23 -50.44
C GLU A 249 -17.55 12.60 -49.20
N VAL A 250 -17.84 13.14 -47.97
CA VAL A 250 -17.48 12.55 -46.69
C VAL A 250 -18.01 11.13 -46.59
N LEU A 251 -19.30 10.91 -46.87
CA LEU A 251 -19.91 9.59 -46.89
C LEU A 251 -19.22 8.63 -47.84
N ARG A 252 -18.88 9.11 -49.06
CA ARG A 252 -18.14 8.32 -50.05
C ARG A 252 -16.77 7.89 -49.53
N VAL A 253 -16.03 8.82 -48.92
CA VAL A 253 -14.71 8.55 -48.35
C VAL A 253 -14.80 7.53 -47.18
N LEU A 254 -15.74 7.74 -46.26
CA LEU A 254 -15.94 6.83 -45.12
C LEU A 254 -16.38 5.42 -45.58
N THR A 255 -17.23 5.34 -46.64
CA THR A 255 -17.65 4.06 -47.23
C THR A 255 -16.46 3.33 -47.87
N GLN A 256 -15.59 4.04 -48.58
CA GLN A 256 -14.38 3.46 -49.18
C GLN A 256 -13.44 2.96 -48.09
N LEU A 257 -13.24 3.73 -47.03
CA LEU A 257 -12.40 3.32 -45.86
C LEU A 257 -13.00 2.09 -45.19
N SER A 258 -14.33 2.05 -45.00
CA SER A 258 -15.05 0.92 -44.46
C SER A 258 -14.86 -0.36 -45.28
N ASN A 259 -14.83 -0.26 -46.62
CA ASN A 259 -14.56 -1.41 -47.49
C ASN A 259 -13.14 -1.95 -47.31
N ARG A 260 -12.15 -1.09 -47.07
CA ARG A 260 -10.76 -1.51 -46.74
C ARG A 260 -10.69 -2.27 -45.42
N VAL A 261 -11.39 -1.79 -44.38
CA VAL A 261 -11.49 -2.50 -43.06
C VAL A 261 -12.10 -3.89 -43.23
N ARG A 262 -13.11 -4.06 -44.13
CA ARG A 262 -13.74 -5.35 -44.39
C ARG A 262 -12.80 -6.42 -44.95
N ILE A 263 -11.76 -6.02 -45.66
CA ILE A 263 -10.76 -6.95 -46.20
C ILE A 263 -10.02 -7.65 -45.02
N ASN A 264 -9.75 -6.92 -43.95
CA ASN A 264 -9.01 -7.41 -42.78
C ASN A 264 -9.91 -7.83 -41.62
N LEU A 265 -11.21 -7.97 -41.85
CA LEU A 265 -12.21 -8.15 -40.78
C LEU A 265 -11.94 -9.38 -39.92
N SER A 266 -11.56 -10.52 -40.52
CA SER A 266 -11.28 -11.77 -39.83
C SER A 266 -10.16 -11.63 -38.79
N GLU A 267 -9.08 -10.96 -39.17
CA GLU A 267 -7.92 -10.75 -38.28
C GLU A 267 -8.24 -9.71 -37.20
N LEU A 268 -8.97 -8.65 -37.55
CA LEU A 268 -9.44 -7.68 -36.58
C LEU A 268 -10.41 -8.28 -35.54
N GLU A 269 -11.27 -9.21 -35.94
CA GLU A 269 -12.17 -9.94 -35.01
C GLU A 269 -11.36 -10.75 -33.97
N LYS A 270 -10.31 -11.48 -34.40
CA LYS A 270 -9.41 -12.21 -33.49
C LYS A 270 -8.73 -11.26 -32.51
N GLY A 271 -8.21 -10.14 -33.00
CA GLY A 271 -7.60 -9.10 -32.16
C GLY A 271 -8.61 -8.46 -31.19
N ALA A 272 -9.84 -8.21 -31.67
CA ALA A 272 -10.92 -7.69 -30.84
C ALA A 272 -11.34 -8.65 -29.72
N ASP A 273 -11.19 -9.96 -29.92
CA ASP A 273 -11.44 -10.97 -28.85
C ASP A 273 -10.26 -11.07 -27.86
N PHE A 274 -9.07 -10.64 -28.25
CA PHE A 274 -7.90 -10.61 -27.37
C PHE A 274 -7.91 -9.43 -26.39
N LEU A 275 -8.30 -8.23 -26.86
CA LEU A 275 -8.26 -7.00 -26.02
C LEU A 275 -9.05 -7.10 -24.70
N PRO A 276 -10.31 -7.58 -24.68
CA PRO A 276 -11.05 -7.72 -23.42
C PRO A 276 -10.41 -8.71 -22.45
N LYS A 277 -9.82 -9.79 -22.97
CA LYS A 277 -9.11 -10.76 -22.13
C LYS A 277 -7.85 -10.16 -21.55
N LEU A 278 -7.12 -9.37 -22.33
CA LEU A 278 -5.94 -8.66 -21.86
C LEU A 278 -6.28 -7.62 -20.77
N ASP A 279 -7.36 -6.86 -20.98
CA ASP A 279 -7.85 -5.89 -19.99
C ASP A 279 -8.28 -6.57 -18.69
N PHE A 280 -8.95 -7.71 -18.77
CA PHE A 280 -9.29 -8.52 -17.60
C PHE A 280 -8.02 -9.00 -16.86
N ILE A 281 -7.00 -9.46 -17.58
CA ILE A 281 -5.72 -9.87 -16.98
C ILE A 281 -5.01 -8.67 -16.34
N LYS A 282 -5.02 -7.51 -17.00
CA LYS A 282 -4.53 -6.24 -16.45
C LYS A 282 -5.25 -5.85 -15.17
N ALA A 283 -6.57 -6.01 -15.12
CA ALA A 283 -7.39 -5.73 -13.92
C ALA A 283 -7.00 -6.65 -12.75
N LYS A 284 -6.80 -7.95 -13.00
CA LYS A 284 -6.30 -8.91 -11.99
C LYS A 284 -4.89 -8.54 -11.50
N ALA A 285 -4.00 -8.11 -12.38
CA ALA A 285 -2.66 -7.68 -12.01
C ALA A 285 -2.68 -6.40 -11.16
N LYS A 286 -3.56 -5.44 -11.49
CA LYS A 286 -3.78 -4.25 -10.65
C LYS A 286 -4.31 -4.61 -9.26
N PHE A 287 -5.27 -5.54 -9.20
CA PHE A 287 -5.75 -6.06 -7.92
C PHE A 287 -4.60 -6.69 -7.11
N ALA A 288 -3.77 -7.52 -7.75
CA ALA A 288 -2.61 -8.13 -7.10
C ALA A 288 -1.66 -7.09 -6.51
N TYR A 289 -1.33 -6.05 -7.28
CA TYR A 289 -0.46 -4.98 -6.80
C TYR A 289 -1.07 -4.21 -5.62
N GLN A 290 -2.35 -3.86 -5.70
CA GLN A 290 -3.00 -3.02 -4.69
C GLN A 290 -3.24 -3.75 -3.36
N PHE A 291 -3.56 -5.05 -3.42
CA PHE A 291 -3.87 -5.86 -2.23
C PHE A 291 -2.69 -6.72 -1.75
N GLY A 292 -1.51 -6.60 -2.37
CA GLY A 292 -0.38 -7.48 -2.07
C GLY A 292 -0.68 -8.95 -2.38
N ALA A 293 -1.59 -9.22 -3.34
CA ALA A 293 -1.94 -10.56 -3.73
C ALA A 293 -0.89 -11.14 -4.70
N CYS A 294 -0.71 -12.45 -4.66
CA CYS A 294 0.27 -13.16 -5.48
C CYS A 294 -0.34 -14.39 -6.17
N ILE A 295 0.47 -15.05 -6.97
CA ILE A 295 0.17 -16.35 -7.57
C ILE A 295 0.92 -17.41 -6.76
N PRO A 296 0.23 -18.19 -5.90
CA PRO A 296 0.85 -19.23 -5.08
C PRO A 296 1.17 -20.49 -5.89
N ILE A 297 1.76 -21.47 -5.23
CA ILE A 297 2.06 -22.77 -5.83
C ILE A 297 0.78 -23.59 -5.98
N LEU A 298 0.37 -23.90 -7.21
CA LEU A 298 -0.80 -24.72 -7.50
C LEU A 298 -0.42 -26.21 -7.55
N LYS A 299 -1.15 -27.07 -6.82
CA LYS A 299 -1.01 -28.53 -6.81
C LYS A 299 -2.24 -29.21 -7.42
N LYS A 300 -2.05 -30.37 -8.07
CA LYS A 300 -3.18 -31.18 -8.59
C LYS A 300 -3.95 -31.91 -7.49
N THR A 301 -3.24 -32.29 -6.43
CA THR A 301 -3.83 -33.01 -5.29
C THR A 301 -4.52 -32.04 -4.33
N PRO A 302 -5.71 -32.40 -3.80
CA PRO A 302 -6.38 -31.59 -2.79
C PRO A 302 -5.50 -31.38 -1.56
N GLY A 303 -5.68 -30.24 -0.91
CA GLY A 303 -4.91 -29.78 0.25
C GLY A 303 -4.53 -28.34 0.10
N MET A 304 -4.07 -27.72 1.17
CA MET A 304 -3.60 -26.34 1.16
C MET A 304 -2.60 -26.10 2.28
N GLU A 305 -1.71 -25.18 2.02
CA GLU A 305 -0.80 -24.63 3.01
C GLU A 305 -0.81 -23.11 2.84
N LEU A 306 -1.48 -22.45 3.74
CA LEU A 306 -1.63 -21.00 3.74
C LEU A 306 -0.57 -20.42 4.67
N ILE A 307 0.26 -19.54 4.13
CA ILE A 307 1.27 -18.78 4.86
C ILE A 307 0.90 -17.32 4.77
N LYS A 308 0.74 -16.66 5.90
CA LYS A 308 0.36 -15.23 6.00
C LYS A 308 -0.87 -14.87 5.17
N ALA A 309 -1.88 -15.74 5.16
CA ALA A 309 -3.12 -15.49 4.44
C ALA A 309 -3.91 -14.34 5.08
N VAL A 310 -4.43 -13.45 4.25
CA VAL A 310 -5.20 -12.29 4.69
C VAL A 310 -6.51 -12.22 3.93
N HIS A 311 -7.60 -11.90 4.61
CA HIS A 311 -8.88 -11.64 3.96
C HIS A 311 -8.81 -10.28 3.23
N PRO A 312 -8.91 -10.22 1.88
CA PRO A 312 -8.65 -8.99 1.14
C PRO A 312 -9.59 -7.84 1.51
N LEU A 313 -10.88 -8.12 1.76
CA LEU A 313 -11.83 -7.07 2.16
C LEU A 313 -11.56 -6.55 3.57
N LEU A 314 -11.20 -7.44 4.50
CA LEU A 314 -10.79 -7.03 5.85
C LEU A 314 -9.52 -6.19 5.80
N TRP A 315 -8.55 -6.57 4.97
CA TRP A 315 -7.34 -5.79 4.76
C TRP A 315 -7.65 -4.38 4.27
N LYS A 316 -8.56 -4.25 3.29
CA LYS A 316 -8.98 -2.95 2.77
C LYS A 316 -9.58 -2.05 3.86
N VAL A 317 -10.55 -2.59 4.63
CA VAL A 317 -11.21 -1.84 5.71
C VAL A 317 -10.21 -1.43 6.79
N ASN A 318 -9.32 -2.32 7.19
CA ASN A 318 -8.32 -2.03 8.22
C ASN A 318 -7.25 -1.05 7.73
N GLN A 319 -6.88 -1.08 6.45
CA GLN A 319 -5.97 -0.10 5.87
C GLN A 319 -6.56 1.32 5.94
N GLU A 320 -7.85 1.49 5.63
CA GLU A 320 -8.55 2.76 5.77
C GLU A 320 -8.59 3.26 7.23
N GLN A 321 -8.58 2.34 8.21
CA GLN A 321 -8.55 2.62 9.64
C GLN A 321 -7.13 2.66 10.24
N GLN A 322 -6.08 2.47 9.43
CA GLN A 322 -4.68 2.37 9.87
C GLN A 322 -4.44 1.25 10.91
N LYS A 323 -5.23 0.18 10.85
CA LYS A 323 -5.09 -1.00 11.72
C LYS A 323 -4.36 -2.12 10.99
N ALA A 324 -3.48 -2.84 11.69
CA ALA A 324 -2.87 -4.04 11.16
C ALA A 324 -3.88 -5.20 11.09
N VAL A 325 -3.79 -6.02 10.04
CA VAL A 325 -4.51 -7.29 9.96
C VAL A 325 -3.57 -8.38 10.41
N VAL A 326 -4.04 -9.25 11.30
CA VAL A 326 -3.28 -10.44 11.72
C VAL A 326 -3.44 -11.50 10.63
N PRO A 327 -2.34 -11.97 10.02
CA PRO A 327 -2.41 -12.99 8.97
C PRO A 327 -2.70 -14.37 9.56
N LEU A 328 -3.26 -15.23 8.71
CA LEU A 328 -3.63 -16.60 9.04
C LEU A 328 -2.61 -17.58 8.45
N ASP A 329 -2.06 -18.46 9.29
CA ASP A 329 -1.30 -19.63 8.88
C ASP A 329 -2.12 -20.89 9.11
N LEU A 330 -2.22 -21.77 8.08
CA LEU A 330 -3.05 -22.96 8.12
C LEU A 330 -2.50 -24.05 7.18
N HIS A 331 -2.54 -25.29 7.63
CA HIS A 331 -2.14 -26.42 6.81
C HIS A 331 -3.21 -27.53 6.82
N LEU A 332 -3.63 -28.00 5.64
CA LEU A 332 -4.51 -29.15 5.44
C LEU A 332 -3.87 -30.08 4.41
N SER A 333 -3.52 -31.28 4.82
CA SER A 333 -2.88 -32.26 3.95
C SER A 333 -3.43 -33.69 4.15
N HIS A 334 -3.28 -34.51 3.11
CA HIS A 334 -3.66 -35.92 3.21
C HIS A 334 -2.81 -36.71 4.21
N GLN A 335 -1.56 -36.31 4.40
CA GLN A 335 -0.60 -37.04 5.22
C GLN A 335 -0.75 -36.77 6.72
N GLU A 336 -1.13 -35.54 7.09
CA GLU A 336 -1.22 -35.11 8.48
C GLU A 336 -2.69 -34.96 8.92
N HIS A 337 -3.30 -33.82 8.59
CA HIS A 337 -4.69 -33.56 8.97
C HIS A 337 -5.45 -32.90 7.83
N ARG A 338 -6.63 -33.42 7.56
CA ARG A 338 -7.59 -32.94 6.57
C ARG A 338 -8.62 -32.01 7.18
N PHE A 339 -8.89 -32.13 8.47
CA PHE A 339 -9.85 -31.33 9.19
C PHE A 339 -9.17 -30.51 10.28
N LEU A 340 -9.48 -29.21 10.29
CA LEU A 340 -9.12 -28.29 11.37
C LEU A 340 -10.38 -27.87 12.13
N ILE A 341 -10.41 -28.11 13.44
CA ILE A 341 -11.49 -27.71 14.33
C ILE A 341 -11.06 -26.47 15.10
N ILE A 342 -11.61 -25.32 14.73
CA ILE A 342 -11.27 -24.05 15.37
C ILE A 342 -12.19 -23.78 16.54
N SER A 343 -11.61 -23.49 17.69
CA SER A 343 -12.32 -23.15 18.92
C SER A 343 -11.76 -21.86 19.55
N GLY A 344 -12.47 -21.29 20.53
CA GLY A 344 -12.12 -20.05 21.18
C GLY A 344 -13.31 -19.10 21.35
N PRO A 345 -13.12 -17.87 21.86
CA PRO A 345 -14.20 -16.89 22.06
C PRO A 345 -14.82 -16.43 20.73
N ASN A 346 -16.10 -15.98 20.76
CA ASN A 346 -16.80 -15.57 19.54
C ASN A 346 -16.12 -14.39 18.82
N ALA A 347 -15.64 -13.40 19.55
CA ALA A 347 -14.92 -12.27 19.01
C ALA A 347 -13.47 -12.59 18.56
N GLY A 348 -13.02 -13.86 18.69
CA GLY A 348 -11.64 -14.25 18.38
C GLY A 348 -11.26 -14.35 16.90
N GLY A 349 -12.22 -14.17 15.97
CA GLY A 349 -11.94 -14.20 14.54
C GLY A 349 -12.11 -15.58 13.86
N LYS A 350 -12.73 -16.58 14.53
CA LYS A 350 -12.96 -17.94 14.02
C LYS A 350 -13.63 -17.97 12.63
N SER A 351 -14.77 -17.27 12.51
CA SER A 351 -15.55 -17.19 11.27
C SER A 351 -14.79 -16.47 10.16
N VAL A 352 -14.01 -15.46 10.51
CA VAL A 352 -13.16 -14.73 9.54
C VAL A 352 -12.04 -15.62 9.03
N ALA A 353 -11.37 -16.37 9.90
CA ALA A 353 -10.33 -17.34 9.50
C ALA A 353 -10.89 -18.37 8.52
N MET A 354 -12.05 -18.97 8.84
CA MET A 354 -12.70 -19.94 7.98
C MET A 354 -13.17 -19.33 6.64
N LYS A 355 -13.79 -18.12 6.66
CA LYS A 355 -14.17 -17.39 5.45
C LYS A 355 -12.96 -17.08 4.58
N THR A 356 -11.83 -16.72 5.19
CA THR A 356 -10.58 -16.45 4.47
C THR A 356 -10.14 -17.69 3.67
N VAL A 357 -10.17 -18.87 4.28
CA VAL A 357 -9.86 -20.14 3.60
C VAL A 357 -10.77 -20.35 2.39
N GLY A 358 -12.08 -20.23 2.59
CA GLY A 358 -13.07 -20.44 1.52
C GLY A 358 -12.95 -19.43 0.39
N LEU A 359 -12.83 -18.15 0.71
CA LEU A 359 -12.69 -17.07 -0.27
C LEU A 359 -11.44 -17.24 -1.11
N LEU A 360 -10.27 -17.44 -0.46
CA LEU A 360 -9.01 -17.58 -1.18
C LEU A 360 -8.98 -18.82 -2.07
N GLN A 361 -9.52 -19.95 -1.60
CA GLN A 361 -9.66 -21.17 -2.42
C GLN A 361 -10.57 -20.93 -3.63
N TYR A 362 -11.69 -20.27 -3.43
CA TYR A 362 -12.62 -19.94 -4.52
C TYR A 362 -12.00 -18.99 -5.54
N MET A 363 -11.36 -17.93 -5.06
CA MET A 363 -10.63 -16.95 -5.91
C MET A 363 -9.57 -17.65 -6.76
N LEU A 364 -8.77 -18.52 -6.16
CA LEU A 364 -7.73 -19.26 -6.87
C LEU A 364 -8.31 -20.12 -7.99
N GLN A 365 -9.39 -20.85 -7.73
CA GLN A 365 -10.05 -21.70 -8.74
C GLN A 365 -10.75 -20.90 -9.84
N CYS A 366 -11.08 -19.63 -9.59
CA CYS A 366 -11.45 -18.66 -10.64
C CYS A 366 -10.24 -18.17 -11.45
N GLY A 367 -9.01 -18.42 -11.02
CA GLY A 367 -7.79 -17.88 -11.62
C GLY A 367 -7.53 -16.43 -11.23
N PHE A 368 -7.98 -16.03 -10.02
CA PHE A 368 -7.67 -14.74 -9.42
C PHE A 368 -6.43 -14.86 -8.53
N PRO A 369 -5.58 -13.82 -8.45
CA PRO A 369 -4.50 -13.77 -7.47
C PRO A 369 -5.05 -13.71 -6.05
N VAL A 370 -4.32 -14.26 -5.08
CA VAL A 370 -4.74 -14.39 -3.69
C VAL A 370 -3.76 -13.71 -2.73
N THR A 371 -4.27 -13.23 -1.61
CA THR A 371 -3.53 -12.48 -0.59
C THR A 371 -2.86 -13.43 0.42
N VAL A 372 -1.79 -14.04 -0.01
CA VAL A 372 -0.97 -14.98 0.77
C VAL A 372 0.52 -14.76 0.50
N ASP A 373 1.39 -15.42 1.27
CA ASP A 373 2.80 -15.51 0.93
C ASP A 373 2.99 -16.37 -0.35
N PRO A 374 3.88 -16.01 -1.29
CA PRO A 374 4.13 -16.78 -2.51
C PRO A 374 4.52 -18.25 -2.31
N ALA A 375 5.07 -18.60 -1.15
CA ALA A 375 5.40 -19.98 -0.78
C ALA A 375 4.16 -20.83 -0.44
N SER A 376 2.99 -20.22 -0.27
CA SER A 376 1.74 -20.92 0.00
C SER A 376 1.39 -21.91 -1.11
N THR A 377 0.77 -23.04 -0.74
CA THR A 377 0.35 -24.07 -1.71
C THR A 377 -1.15 -24.27 -1.67
N PHE A 378 -1.74 -24.42 -2.85
CA PHE A 378 -3.17 -24.69 -3.02
C PHE A 378 -3.39 -25.90 -3.91
N GLY A 379 -4.22 -26.83 -3.45
CA GLY A 379 -4.73 -27.92 -4.27
C GLY A 379 -6.04 -27.54 -4.96
N VAL A 380 -6.45 -28.35 -5.93
CA VAL A 380 -7.72 -28.19 -6.63
C VAL A 380 -8.77 -29.07 -5.96
N PHE A 381 -9.89 -28.48 -5.58
CA PHE A 381 -11.05 -29.18 -5.05
C PHE A 381 -12.16 -29.25 -6.10
N ASP A 382 -12.76 -30.44 -6.24
CA ASP A 382 -13.87 -30.63 -7.16
C ASP A 382 -15.19 -30.12 -6.58
N GLN A 383 -15.26 -30.00 -5.25
CA GLN A 383 -16.45 -29.62 -4.50
C GLN A 383 -16.08 -28.64 -3.38
N ILE A 384 -16.89 -27.60 -3.21
CA ILE A 384 -16.76 -26.62 -2.11
C ILE A 384 -18.12 -26.46 -1.47
N PHE A 385 -18.24 -26.89 -0.22
CA PHE A 385 -19.45 -26.85 0.57
C PHE A 385 -19.29 -25.93 1.77
N ILE A 386 -20.24 -25.04 1.97
CA ILE A 386 -20.19 -24.13 3.11
C ILE A 386 -21.52 -24.09 3.87
N ASP A 387 -21.41 -23.99 5.18
CA ASP A 387 -22.51 -23.63 6.08
C ASP A 387 -22.02 -22.48 6.97
N ILE A 388 -22.18 -21.25 6.49
CA ILE A 388 -21.68 -20.01 7.09
C ILE A 388 -22.80 -19.00 7.23
N GLY A 389 -22.88 -18.35 8.38
CA GLY A 389 -23.79 -17.26 8.69
C GLY A 389 -25.13 -17.74 9.25
N ASP A 390 -25.71 -16.88 10.08
CA ASP A 390 -27.08 -17.04 10.56
C ASP A 390 -28.06 -16.66 9.46
N SER A 391 -28.97 -17.54 9.15
CA SER A 391 -30.12 -17.25 8.30
C SER A 391 -31.17 -16.45 9.09
N GLN A 392 -30.79 -15.23 9.55
CA GLN A 392 -31.73 -14.28 10.13
C GLN A 392 -32.51 -13.56 9.03
N SER A 393 -33.34 -14.28 8.28
CA SER A 393 -34.44 -13.68 7.58
C SER A 393 -35.70 -13.87 8.43
N LEU A 394 -36.37 -12.77 8.76
CA LEU A 394 -37.60 -12.72 9.54
C LEU A 394 -38.71 -13.65 9.04
N GLU A 395 -38.59 -14.18 7.83
CA GLU A 395 -39.57 -15.09 7.20
C GLU A 395 -39.36 -16.59 7.51
N ASN A 396 -38.25 -16.99 8.21
CA ASN A 396 -37.86 -18.38 8.35
C ASN A 396 -37.43 -18.83 9.76
N ASP A 397 -38.01 -18.29 10.83
CA ASP A 397 -37.64 -18.61 12.23
C ASP A 397 -37.77 -20.07 12.66
N LEU A 398 -38.50 -20.87 11.95
CA LEU A 398 -38.54 -22.35 12.12
C LEU A 398 -37.44 -23.09 11.38
N SER A 399 -36.51 -22.36 10.71
CA SER A 399 -35.70 -22.94 9.65
C SER A 399 -34.20 -23.02 9.92
N THR A 400 -33.64 -22.35 10.93
CA THR A 400 -32.16 -22.29 11.12
C THR A 400 -31.57 -23.69 11.36
N TYR A 401 -32.12 -24.47 12.26
CA TYR A 401 -31.65 -25.83 12.52
C TYR A 401 -32.00 -26.81 11.38
N SER A 402 -33.24 -26.71 10.81
CA SER A 402 -33.64 -27.54 9.67
C SER A 402 -32.80 -27.27 8.43
N SER A 403 -32.42 -26.02 8.14
CA SER A 403 -31.56 -25.68 7.02
C SER A 403 -30.15 -26.21 7.22
N ARG A 404 -29.60 -26.12 8.44
CA ARG A 404 -28.33 -26.74 8.81
C ARG A 404 -28.34 -28.25 8.67
N LEU A 405 -29.41 -28.93 9.12
CA LEU A 405 -29.57 -30.37 8.93
C LEU A 405 -29.64 -30.74 7.44
N THR A 406 -30.31 -29.92 6.63
CA THR A 406 -30.37 -30.14 5.17
C THR A 406 -28.99 -29.99 4.54
N ALA A 407 -28.20 -28.99 4.95
CA ALA A 407 -26.80 -28.86 4.53
C ALA A 407 -25.95 -30.06 4.97
N MET A 408 -26.09 -30.48 6.21
CA MET A 408 -25.40 -31.68 6.77
C MET A 408 -25.75 -32.95 6.00
N LYS A 409 -27.03 -33.12 5.67
CA LYS A 409 -27.48 -34.23 4.81
C LYS A 409 -26.77 -34.16 3.45
N TYR A 410 -26.81 -33.01 2.80
CA TYR A 410 -26.16 -32.80 1.51
C TYR A 410 -24.67 -33.14 1.57
N PHE A 411 -23.96 -32.64 2.61
CA PHE A 411 -22.53 -32.92 2.77
C PHE A 411 -22.27 -34.41 2.97
N SER A 412 -23.07 -35.07 3.81
CA SER A 412 -22.93 -36.51 4.07
C SER A 412 -23.13 -37.40 2.84
N GLU A 413 -23.96 -36.95 1.86
CA GLU A 413 -24.27 -37.67 0.62
C GLU A 413 -23.22 -37.42 -0.47
N TRP A 414 -22.72 -36.20 -0.59
CA TRP A 414 -21.92 -35.73 -1.73
C TRP A 414 -20.45 -35.52 -1.45
N ALA A 415 -20.03 -35.42 -0.19
CA ALA A 415 -18.62 -35.20 0.12
C ALA A 415 -17.74 -36.39 -0.22
N ASP A 416 -16.56 -36.11 -0.74
CA ASP A 416 -15.56 -37.11 -1.08
C ASP A 416 -14.13 -36.54 -0.76
N ARG A 417 -13.11 -37.30 -1.17
CA ARG A 417 -11.71 -36.95 -0.94
C ARG A 417 -11.21 -35.64 -1.66
N LYS A 418 -12.06 -35.09 -2.50
CA LYS A 418 -11.78 -33.84 -3.22
C LYS A 418 -12.72 -32.70 -2.82
N SER A 419 -13.38 -32.84 -1.69
CA SER A 419 -14.33 -31.87 -1.16
C SER A 419 -13.66 -31.02 -0.08
N LEU A 420 -13.88 -29.69 -0.16
CA LEU A 420 -13.57 -28.74 0.92
C LEU A 420 -14.87 -28.33 1.60
N ILE A 421 -14.93 -28.50 2.92
CA ILE A 421 -16.13 -28.28 3.74
C ILE A 421 -15.81 -27.20 4.78
N LEU A 422 -16.64 -26.18 4.85
CA LEU A 422 -16.50 -25.07 5.79
C LEU A 422 -17.80 -24.94 6.59
N MET A 423 -17.74 -25.15 7.90
CA MET A 423 -18.91 -25.09 8.78
C MET A 423 -18.67 -24.16 9.96
N ASP A 424 -19.52 -23.15 10.09
CA ASP A 424 -19.45 -22.20 11.20
C ASP A 424 -20.41 -22.58 12.32
N GLU A 425 -19.93 -22.44 13.56
CA GLU A 425 -20.69 -22.78 14.77
C GLU A 425 -21.37 -24.17 14.69
N PHE A 426 -20.58 -25.14 14.29
CA PHE A 426 -21.06 -26.49 13.98
C PHE A 426 -21.74 -27.18 15.16
N GLY A 427 -22.97 -27.65 14.93
CA GLY A 427 -23.81 -28.30 15.89
C GLY A 427 -24.77 -27.38 16.66
N THR A 428 -24.71 -26.07 16.50
CA THR A 428 -25.60 -25.10 17.17
C THR A 428 -27.00 -25.08 16.55
N GLY A 429 -27.99 -24.52 17.28
CA GLY A 429 -29.36 -24.32 16.81
C GLY A 429 -30.37 -25.34 17.38
N THR A 430 -29.91 -26.24 18.24
CA THR A 430 -30.77 -27.19 18.98
C THR A 430 -30.22 -27.41 20.39
N GLU A 431 -30.86 -28.30 21.16
CA GLU A 431 -30.36 -28.72 22.46
C GLU A 431 -28.89 -29.19 22.35
N PRO A 432 -27.98 -28.72 23.20
CA PRO A 432 -26.54 -28.96 23.06
C PRO A 432 -26.15 -30.44 23.01
N GLN A 433 -26.82 -31.31 23.74
CA GLN A 433 -26.49 -32.74 23.74
C GLN A 433 -26.80 -33.39 22.42
N PHE A 434 -28.00 -33.16 21.85
CA PHE A 434 -28.39 -33.71 20.55
C PHE A 434 -27.62 -33.07 19.41
N GLY A 435 -27.44 -31.75 19.42
CA GLY A 435 -26.68 -31.05 18.41
C GLY A 435 -25.23 -31.53 18.36
N GLY A 436 -24.59 -31.64 19.50
CA GLY A 436 -23.22 -32.18 19.62
C GLY A 436 -23.06 -33.60 19.14
N ALA A 437 -24.02 -34.50 19.46
CA ALA A 437 -23.98 -35.90 19.02
C ALA A 437 -24.15 -36.05 17.50
N ILE A 438 -25.11 -35.33 16.91
CA ILE A 438 -25.35 -35.33 15.45
C ILE A 438 -24.15 -34.77 14.72
N ALA A 439 -23.56 -33.67 15.22
CA ALA A 439 -22.39 -33.08 14.65
C ALA A 439 -21.19 -34.04 14.68
N GLU A 440 -20.93 -34.69 15.78
CA GLU A 440 -19.85 -35.69 15.90
C GLU A 440 -20.06 -36.89 14.94
N ALA A 441 -21.31 -37.40 14.80
CA ALA A 441 -21.64 -38.47 13.88
C ALA A 441 -21.39 -38.07 12.40
N LEU A 442 -21.79 -36.84 12.02
CA LEU A 442 -21.53 -36.34 10.68
C LEU A 442 -20.01 -36.18 10.46
N LEU A 443 -19.30 -35.62 11.42
CA LEU A 443 -17.86 -35.37 11.31
C LEU A 443 -17.11 -36.70 11.14
N ASN A 444 -17.49 -37.72 11.89
CA ASN A 444 -16.97 -39.08 11.73
C ASN A 444 -17.17 -39.61 10.30
N ARG A 445 -18.37 -39.41 9.71
CA ARG A 445 -18.66 -39.78 8.33
C ARG A 445 -17.79 -39.05 7.32
N LEU A 446 -17.64 -37.73 7.47
CA LEU A 446 -16.82 -36.89 6.57
C LEU A 446 -15.32 -37.27 6.64
N VAL A 447 -14.81 -37.61 7.82
CA VAL A 447 -13.46 -38.13 8.01
C VAL A 447 -13.26 -39.47 7.28
N HIS A 448 -14.23 -40.39 7.37
CA HIS A 448 -14.20 -41.64 6.63
C HIS A 448 -14.27 -41.47 5.11
N GLN A 449 -14.98 -40.42 4.62
CA GLN A 449 -15.00 -40.01 3.21
C GLN A 449 -13.70 -39.33 2.76
N GLN A 450 -12.75 -39.09 3.67
CA GLN A 450 -11.44 -38.46 3.43
C GLN A 450 -11.56 -37.04 2.87
N SER A 451 -12.65 -36.34 3.14
CA SER A 451 -12.82 -34.94 2.77
C SER A 451 -11.93 -34.00 3.57
N TYR A 452 -11.83 -32.75 3.16
CA TYR A 452 -11.09 -31.69 3.84
C TYR A 452 -12.07 -30.68 4.42
N GLY A 453 -11.69 -30.04 5.52
CA GLY A 453 -12.55 -29.02 6.08
C GLY A 453 -11.95 -28.18 7.18
N VAL A 454 -12.56 -26.99 7.36
CA VAL A 454 -12.34 -26.09 8.48
C VAL A 454 -13.68 -25.88 9.17
N ILE A 455 -13.74 -26.19 10.44
CA ILE A 455 -14.98 -26.20 11.22
C ILE A 455 -14.78 -25.38 12.47
N THR A 456 -15.68 -24.45 12.75
CA THR A 456 -15.69 -23.75 14.03
C THR A 456 -16.72 -24.36 14.98
N THR A 457 -16.40 -24.50 16.24
CA THR A 457 -17.33 -25.06 17.23
C THR A 457 -17.08 -24.60 18.66
N HIS A 458 -18.13 -24.56 19.44
CA HIS A 458 -18.08 -24.40 20.91
C HIS A 458 -18.23 -25.72 21.68
N TYR A 459 -18.56 -26.81 20.99
CA TYR A 459 -18.87 -28.10 21.64
C TYR A 459 -17.62 -28.87 22.09
N ALA A 460 -17.57 -29.20 23.36
CA ALA A 460 -16.47 -29.93 23.98
C ALA A 460 -16.30 -31.36 23.46
N ASN A 461 -17.38 -32.05 23.10
CA ASN A 461 -17.33 -33.39 22.52
C ASN A 461 -16.61 -33.38 21.16
N ILE A 462 -16.87 -32.40 20.30
CA ILE A 462 -16.23 -32.27 18.97
C ILE A 462 -14.72 -32.00 19.15
N LYS A 463 -14.34 -31.13 20.10
CA LYS A 463 -12.96 -30.88 20.44
C LYS A 463 -12.24 -32.15 20.93
N LYS A 464 -12.86 -32.91 21.84
CA LYS A 464 -12.33 -34.18 22.34
C LYS A 464 -12.25 -35.23 21.22
N TYR A 465 -13.26 -35.32 20.36
CA TYR A 465 -13.22 -36.20 19.20
C TYR A 465 -12.05 -35.88 18.27
N ALA A 466 -11.78 -34.61 18.00
CA ALA A 466 -10.67 -34.17 17.16
C ALA A 466 -9.27 -34.51 17.73
N ASP A 467 -9.15 -34.61 19.07
CA ASP A 467 -7.87 -34.99 19.71
C ASP A 467 -7.52 -36.46 19.47
N HIS A 468 -8.53 -37.33 19.25
CA HIS A 468 -8.34 -38.76 19.10
C HIS A 468 -8.51 -39.28 17.67
N ALA A 469 -9.20 -38.53 16.79
CA ALA A 469 -9.50 -38.96 15.44
C ALA A 469 -8.33 -38.71 14.49
N LYS A 470 -7.92 -39.74 13.76
CA LYS A 470 -6.87 -39.61 12.73
C LYS A 470 -7.31 -38.67 11.60
N GLY A 471 -6.43 -37.78 11.19
CA GLY A 471 -6.67 -36.82 10.11
C GLY A 471 -7.42 -35.55 10.54
N MET A 472 -7.52 -35.33 11.84
CA MET A 472 -8.08 -34.10 12.42
C MET A 472 -7.06 -33.44 13.35
N VAL A 473 -7.20 -32.13 13.52
CA VAL A 473 -6.45 -31.35 14.47
C VAL A 473 -7.31 -30.25 15.07
N ASN A 474 -7.09 -29.98 16.36
CA ASN A 474 -7.68 -28.82 17.02
C ASN A 474 -6.86 -27.58 16.74
N GLY A 475 -7.54 -26.43 16.63
CA GLY A 475 -6.96 -25.10 16.58
C GLY A 475 -7.63 -24.15 17.57
N ALA A 476 -6.86 -23.29 18.20
CA ALA A 476 -7.32 -22.30 19.13
C ALA A 476 -7.09 -20.90 18.60
N MET A 477 -8.09 -20.02 18.63
CA MET A 477 -7.85 -18.59 18.48
C MET A 477 -7.23 -18.06 19.76
N ARG A 478 -6.04 -17.46 19.65
CA ARG A 478 -5.29 -16.90 20.79
C ARG A 478 -6.04 -15.72 21.39
N TYR A 479 -5.98 -15.63 22.71
CA TYR A 479 -6.63 -14.60 23.48
C TYR A 479 -5.70 -14.09 24.58
N ASP A 480 -5.58 -12.78 24.68
CA ASP A 480 -4.82 -12.15 25.77
C ASP A 480 -5.66 -12.20 27.05
N THR A 481 -5.23 -13.01 27.99
CA THR A 481 -5.91 -13.20 29.27
C THR A 481 -5.73 -12.02 30.21
N ASP A 482 -4.67 -11.25 30.09
CA ASP A 482 -4.36 -10.10 30.93
C ASP A 482 -5.19 -8.88 30.53
N HIS A 483 -5.26 -8.61 29.23
CA HIS A 483 -6.06 -7.51 28.69
C HIS A 483 -7.47 -7.93 28.26
N LEU A 484 -7.78 -9.24 28.25
CA LEU A 484 -9.02 -9.83 27.73
C LEU A 484 -9.38 -9.32 26.34
N ALA A 485 -8.40 -9.37 25.45
CA ALA A 485 -8.53 -8.94 24.05
C ALA A 485 -8.18 -10.11 23.09
N PRO A 486 -8.88 -10.25 21.96
CA PRO A 486 -8.51 -11.24 20.96
C PRO A 486 -7.22 -10.83 20.28
N LEU A 487 -6.31 -11.80 20.11
CA LEU A 487 -5.07 -11.61 19.34
C LEU A 487 -5.24 -11.95 17.86
N TYR A 488 -6.36 -12.57 17.50
CA TYR A 488 -6.69 -13.01 16.12
C TYR A 488 -5.68 -13.99 15.49
N GLU A 489 -4.80 -14.56 16.28
CA GLU A 489 -3.82 -15.55 15.86
C GLU A 489 -4.40 -16.96 16.03
N LEU A 490 -4.23 -17.81 15.01
CA LEU A 490 -4.62 -19.22 15.08
C LEU A 490 -3.44 -20.09 15.53
N GLU A 491 -3.62 -20.81 16.62
CA GLU A 491 -2.67 -21.81 17.11
C GLU A 491 -3.19 -23.22 16.81
N ILE A 492 -2.47 -23.99 16.00
CA ILE A 492 -2.82 -25.36 15.64
C ILE A 492 -2.23 -26.35 16.65
N GLY A 493 -2.95 -27.45 16.91
CA GLY A 493 -2.50 -28.56 17.75
C GLY A 493 -3.16 -28.63 19.13
N LYS A 494 -3.94 -27.62 19.51
CA LYS A 494 -4.63 -27.61 20.83
C LYS A 494 -6.04 -27.03 20.70
N PRO A 495 -7.03 -27.51 21.48
CA PRO A 495 -8.33 -26.88 21.58
C PRO A 495 -8.27 -25.58 22.36
N GLY A 496 -9.06 -24.59 21.95
CA GLY A 496 -9.20 -23.30 22.67
C GLY A 496 -10.22 -23.35 23.79
N SER A 497 -9.96 -22.57 24.87
CA SER A 497 -10.95 -22.25 25.89
C SER A 497 -11.96 -21.20 25.39
N SER A 498 -13.18 -21.23 25.92
CA SER A 498 -14.20 -20.21 25.60
C SER A 498 -14.03 -18.92 26.38
N PHE A 499 -13.21 -18.89 27.44
CA PHE A 499 -12.97 -17.77 28.37
C PHE A 499 -14.25 -17.10 28.91
N ALA A 500 -15.38 -17.80 28.85
CA ALA A 500 -16.68 -17.22 29.19
C ALA A 500 -16.74 -16.73 30.65
N LEU A 501 -16.17 -17.48 31.59
CA LEU A 501 -16.15 -17.14 33.00
C LEU A 501 -15.17 -16.01 33.34
N GLU A 502 -14.05 -15.93 32.63
CA GLU A 502 -13.05 -14.89 32.74
C GLU A 502 -13.60 -13.56 32.20
N ILE A 503 -14.26 -13.61 31.04
CA ILE A 503 -14.95 -12.46 30.44
C ILE A 503 -16.08 -11.96 31.37
N ALA A 504 -16.91 -12.87 31.90
CA ALA A 504 -17.98 -12.52 32.85
C ALA A 504 -17.45 -11.80 34.11
N ARG A 505 -16.31 -12.28 34.65
CA ARG A 505 -15.65 -11.64 35.80
C ARG A 505 -15.15 -10.23 35.46
N LYS A 506 -14.57 -10.03 34.28
CA LYS A 506 -14.03 -8.72 33.87
C LYS A 506 -15.13 -7.69 33.57
N ILE A 507 -16.26 -8.12 33.03
CA ILE A 507 -17.43 -7.27 32.81
C ILE A 507 -18.05 -6.85 34.18
N GLY A 508 -17.61 -7.47 35.29
CA GLY A 508 -18.06 -7.08 36.61
C GLY A 508 -19.22 -7.94 37.13
N LEU A 509 -19.44 -9.14 36.57
CA LEU A 509 -20.44 -10.04 37.14
C LEU A 509 -20.04 -10.46 38.56
N ASN A 510 -21.01 -10.45 39.49
CA ASN A 510 -20.75 -10.77 40.89
C ASN A 510 -20.11 -12.15 41.07
N ASN A 511 -19.09 -12.24 41.92
CA ASN A 511 -18.36 -13.50 42.15
C ASN A 511 -19.27 -14.64 42.66
N ASP A 512 -20.33 -14.35 43.39
CA ASP A 512 -21.28 -15.33 43.85
C ASP A 512 -22.08 -15.96 42.71
N LEU A 513 -22.45 -15.14 41.69
CA LEU A 513 -23.11 -15.64 40.48
C LEU A 513 -22.16 -16.51 39.66
N ILE A 514 -20.90 -16.11 39.57
CA ILE A 514 -19.88 -16.89 38.87
C ILE A 514 -19.61 -18.21 39.59
N ALA A 515 -19.53 -18.21 40.92
CA ALA A 515 -19.37 -19.40 41.75
C ALA A 515 -20.55 -20.34 41.58
N TYR A 516 -21.77 -19.82 41.62
CA TYR A 516 -22.98 -20.62 41.38
C TYR A 516 -23.01 -21.20 39.96
N ALA A 517 -22.70 -20.42 38.95
CA ALA A 517 -22.59 -20.91 37.57
C ALA A 517 -21.58 -22.05 37.43
N LYS A 518 -20.40 -21.92 38.07
CA LYS A 518 -19.39 -23.00 38.09
C LYS A 518 -19.91 -24.28 38.71
N SER A 519 -20.69 -24.20 39.77
CA SER A 519 -21.31 -25.37 40.44
C SER A 519 -22.31 -26.11 39.54
N LYS A 520 -22.95 -25.39 38.60
CA LYS A 520 -23.93 -25.96 37.63
C LYS A 520 -23.32 -26.57 36.36
N ILE A 521 -22.13 -26.09 35.94
CA ILE A 521 -21.47 -26.57 34.75
C ILE A 521 -20.88 -28.00 34.90
N GLY A 522 -20.65 -28.42 36.15
CA GLY A 522 -20.03 -29.71 36.47
C GLY A 522 -18.50 -29.64 36.57
N VAL A 523 -17.94 -30.34 37.53
CA VAL A 523 -16.51 -30.24 37.93
C VAL A 523 -15.58 -30.61 36.78
N SER A 524 -15.86 -31.67 36.03
CA SER A 524 -14.99 -32.15 34.96
C SER A 524 -14.87 -31.19 33.76
N GLN A 525 -15.89 -30.42 33.47
CA GLN A 525 -15.90 -29.45 32.35
C GLN A 525 -15.20 -28.14 32.73
N VAL A 526 -15.42 -27.68 34.00
CA VAL A 526 -14.73 -26.55 34.56
C VAL A 526 -13.23 -26.82 34.69
N ASP A 527 -12.83 -28.00 35.13
CA ASP A 527 -11.43 -28.37 35.28
C ASP A 527 -10.73 -28.50 33.93
N TYR A 528 -11.42 -29.02 32.91
CA TYR A 528 -10.87 -29.11 31.54
C TYR A 528 -10.65 -27.69 30.96
N ASP A 529 -11.63 -26.81 31.07
CA ASP A 529 -11.52 -25.43 30.53
C ASP A 529 -10.46 -24.60 31.31
N LYS A 530 -10.36 -24.80 32.64
CA LYS A 530 -9.33 -24.19 33.48
C LYS A 530 -7.94 -24.69 33.10
N MET A 531 -7.76 -26.02 32.89
CA MET A 531 -6.50 -26.59 32.46
C MET A 531 -6.07 -26.07 31.10
N LEU A 532 -7.00 -25.91 30.15
CA LEU A 532 -6.74 -25.28 28.85
C LEU A 532 -6.31 -23.81 28.97
N THR A 533 -6.97 -23.06 29.86
CA THR A 533 -6.65 -21.64 30.09
C THR A 533 -5.27 -21.47 30.71
N GLU A 534 -4.94 -22.27 31.73
CA GLU A 534 -3.62 -22.27 32.37
C GLU A 534 -2.51 -22.67 31.37
N LEU A 535 -2.75 -23.70 30.58
CA LEU A 535 -1.80 -24.17 29.57
C LEU A 535 -1.55 -23.11 28.47
N GLN A 536 -2.58 -22.38 28.02
CA GLN A 536 -2.42 -21.27 27.09
C GLN A 536 -1.66 -20.10 27.70
N GLY A 537 -1.94 -19.75 28.98
CA GLY A 537 -1.22 -18.73 29.73
C GLY A 537 0.27 -19.08 29.92
N ASP A 538 0.57 -20.29 30.27
CA ASP A 538 1.95 -20.73 30.48
C ASP A 538 2.73 -20.80 29.17
N LYS A 539 2.09 -21.22 28.07
CA LYS A 539 2.71 -21.22 26.74
C LYS A 539 3.02 -19.78 26.27
N ALA A 540 2.11 -18.85 26.46
CA ALA A 540 2.32 -17.44 26.11
C ALA A 540 3.52 -16.85 26.88
N LYS A 541 3.68 -17.18 28.17
CA LYS A 541 4.84 -16.80 28.98
C LYS A 541 6.12 -17.42 28.44
N TYR A 542 6.06 -18.69 28.07
CA TYR A 542 7.21 -19.43 27.53
C TYR A 542 7.67 -18.88 26.19
N GLU A 543 6.74 -18.54 25.29
CA GLU A 543 7.03 -17.93 23.99
C GLU A 543 7.66 -16.54 24.14
N LYS A 544 7.13 -15.72 25.07
CA LYS A 544 7.71 -14.41 25.39
C LYS A 544 9.13 -14.54 25.94
N LEU A 545 9.33 -15.47 26.86
CA LEU A 545 10.66 -15.74 27.43
C LEU A 545 11.64 -16.22 26.35
N ASN A 546 11.17 -17.03 25.42
CA ASN A 546 12.00 -17.56 24.33
C ASN A 546 12.36 -16.46 23.29
N GLN A 547 11.44 -15.53 23.01
CA GLN A 547 11.71 -14.36 22.20
C GLN A 547 12.73 -13.42 22.87
N ASP A 548 12.60 -13.20 24.18
CA ASP A 548 13.56 -12.41 24.96
C ASP A 548 14.95 -13.07 24.99
N LEU A 549 15.00 -14.40 25.10
CA LEU A 549 16.25 -15.16 25.03
C LEU A 549 16.91 -15.05 23.65
N THR A 550 16.17 -15.25 22.57
CA THR A 550 16.70 -15.13 21.19
C THR A 550 17.19 -13.72 20.90
N HIS A 551 16.48 -12.70 21.40
CA HIS A 551 16.93 -11.32 21.28
C HIS A 551 18.23 -11.05 22.05
N LYS A 552 18.34 -11.56 23.29
CA LYS A 552 19.57 -11.46 24.09
C LYS A 552 20.73 -12.23 23.49
N GLU A 553 20.48 -13.41 22.93
CA GLU A 553 21.50 -14.18 22.22
C GLU A 553 22.02 -13.45 20.99
N SER A 554 21.14 -12.82 20.22
CA SER A 554 21.51 -11.98 19.08
C SER A 554 22.36 -10.79 19.50
N GLN A 555 21.98 -10.09 20.57
CA GLN A 555 22.76 -8.98 21.13
C GLN A 555 24.14 -9.44 21.65
N LEU A 556 24.20 -10.56 22.34
CA LEU A 556 25.47 -11.14 22.80
C LEU A 556 26.39 -11.54 21.64
N LYS A 557 25.83 -12.09 20.57
CA LYS A 557 26.59 -12.45 19.36
C LYS A 557 27.17 -11.21 18.68
N GLN A 558 26.39 -10.14 18.60
CA GLN A 558 26.83 -8.86 18.05
C GLN A 558 27.94 -8.25 18.92
N LEU A 559 27.73 -8.15 20.24
CA LEU A 559 28.72 -7.62 21.18
C LEU A 559 30.02 -8.43 21.17
N ARG A 560 29.93 -9.75 21.03
CA ARG A 560 31.11 -10.62 20.89
C ARG A 560 31.89 -10.31 19.61
N ASN A 561 31.19 -10.09 18.48
CA ASN A 561 31.85 -9.74 17.22
C ASN A 561 32.51 -8.38 17.30
N ASP A 562 31.85 -7.39 17.91
CA ASP A 562 32.42 -6.06 18.12
C ASP A 562 33.65 -6.10 19.04
N TYR A 563 33.61 -6.91 20.10
CA TYR A 563 34.74 -7.12 20.98
C TYR A 563 35.93 -7.75 20.24
N LEU A 564 35.69 -8.76 19.40
CA LEU A 564 36.75 -9.41 18.62
C LEU A 564 37.40 -8.45 17.63
N SER A 565 36.59 -7.65 16.92
CA SER A 565 37.08 -6.66 15.97
C SER A 565 37.90 -5.54 16.67
N LEU A 566 37.43 -5.07 17.82
CA LEU A 566 38.14 -4.08 18.61
C LEU A 566 39.48 -4.64 19.15
N LYS A 567 39.51 -5.91 19.58
CA LYS A 567 40.72 -6.58 20.02
C LYS A 567 41.75 -6.69 18.89
N GLU A 568 41.32 -7.08 17.68
CA GLU A 568 42.22 -7.15 16.52
C GLU A 568 42.76 -5.76 16.13
N MET A 569 41.93 -4.73 16.16
CA MET A 569 42.36 -3.34 15.92
C MET A 569 43.42 -2.91 16.96
N LEU A 570 43.17 -3.16 18.24
CA LEU A 570 44.14 -2.83 19.32
C LEU A 570 45.47 -3.58 19.17
N GLU A 571 45.46 -4.85 18.78
CA GLU A 571 46.69 -5.62 18.53
C GLU A 571 47.45 -5.10 17.30
N SER A 572 46.77 -4.70 16.24
CA SER A 572 47.35 -4.09 15.04
C SER A 572 47.97 -2.72 15.35
N ASP A 573 47.27 -1.87 16.09
CA ASP A 573 47.74 -0.56 16.49
C ASP A 573 48.94 -0.66 17.43
N LYS A 574 48.90 -1.60 18.35
CA LYS A 574 50.05 -1.89 19.21
C LYS A 574 51.31 -2.29 18.40
N LYS A 575 51.17 -3.15 17.42
CA LYS A 575 52.25 -3.54 16.51
C LYS A 575 52.77 -2.38 15.70
N ARG A 576 51.87 -1.52 15.19
CA ARG A 576 52.20 -0.31 14.44
C ARG A 576 52.98 0.68 15.28
N ILE A 577 52.52 1.02 16.50
CA ILE A 577 53.17 1.97 17.41
C ILE A 577 54.60 1.46 17.79
N ILE A 578 54.75 0.15 18.08
CA ILE A 578 56.04 -0.44 18.38
C ILE A 578 56.99 -0.31 17.17
N ARG A 579 56.49 -0.56 15.97
CA ARG A 579 57.30 -0.43 14.74
C ARG A 579 57.70 1.00 14.48
N GLU A 580 56.79 1.96 14.57
CA GLU A 580 57.04 3.38 14.41
C GLU A 580 58.07 3.88 15.46
N SER A 581 57.92 3.46 16.72
CA SER A 581 58.87 3.82 17.78
C SER A 581 60.27 3.25 17.54
N LYS A 582 60.41 2.02 17.00
CA LYS A 582 61.70 1.45 16.61
C LYS A 582 62.35 2.20 15.45
N VAL A 583 61.58 2.60 14.45
CA VAL A 583 62.11 3.37 13.31
C VAL A 583 62.56 4.74 13.76
N GLU A 584 61.81 5.39 14.64
CA GLU A 584 62.16 6.69 15.18
C GLU A 584 63.43 6.64 16.05
N ALA A 585 63.52 5.62 16.92
CA ALA A 585 64.76 5.40 17.70
C ALA A 585 66.00 5.12 16.80
N GLY A 586 65.81 4.37 15.72
CA GLY A 586 66.82 4.13 14.69
C GLY A 586 67.30 5.43 14.03
N ARG A 587 66.43 6.31 13.66
CA ARG A 587 66.74 7.65 13.06
C ARG A 587 67.48 8.53 14.02
N ILE A 588 67.11 8.54 15.31
CA ILE A 588 67.81 9.31 16.36
C ILE A 588 69.20 8.80 16.55
N LEU A 589 69.40 7.49 16.59
CA LEU A 589 70.73 6.87 16.72
C LEU A 589 71.65 7.13 15.51
N GLU A 590 71.08 7.02 14.29
CA GLU A 590 71.85 7.36 13.07
C GLU A 590 72.25 8.83 13.02
N GLY A 591 71.34 9.74 13.41
CA GLY A 591 71.60 11.18 13.51
C GLY A 591 72.72 11.47 14.51
N ALA A 592 72.67 10.84 15.68
CA ALA A 592 73.72 10.98 16.70
C ALA A 592 75.06 10.41 16.23
N ASN A 593 75.07 9.26 15.55
CA ASN A 593 76.32 8.67 15.02
C ASN A 593 76.95 9.56 13.93
N LYS A 594 76.16 10.13 13.01
CA LYS A 594 76.65 11.05 12.00
C LYS A 594 77.34 12.33 12.63
N GLU A 595 76.73 12.89 13.68
CA GLU A 595 77.21 14.04 14.32
C GLU A 595 78.49 13.70 15.12
N ILE A 596 78.56 12.52 15.74
CA ILE A 596 79.79 12.05 16.41
C ILE A 596 80.92 11.86 15.38
N GLU A 597 80.64 11.23 14.24
CA GLU A 597 81.62 11.03 13.17
C GLU A 597 82.08 12.37 12.58
N ARG A 598 81.20 13.34 12.45
CA ARG A 598 81.59 14.73 12.05
C ARG A 598 82.55 15.36 13.04
N VAL A 599 82.20 15.34 14.32
CA VAL A 599 83.06 15.87 15.37
C VAL A 599 84.45 15.20 15.42
N ILE A 600 84.44 13.84 15.23
CA ILE A 600 85.74 13.11 15.15
C ILE A 600 86.52 13.48 13.90
N ARG A 601 85.92 13.78 12.77
CA ARG A 601 86.56 14.19 11.55
C ARG A 601 87.18 15.59 11.73
N ASP A 602 86.38 16.54 12.28
CA ASP A 602 86.81 17.92 12.54
C ASP A 602 87.99 17.97 13.54
N ILE A 603 87.97 17.08 14.51
CA ILE A 603 89.14 16.96 15.49
C ILE A 603 90.35 16.37 14.78
N LYS A 604 90.21 15.36 13.89
CA LYS A 604 91.37 14.80 13.17
C LYS A 604 91.95 15.78 12.13
N GLU A 605 91.11 16.50 11.37
CA GLU A 605 91.60 17.47 10.38
C GLU A 605 92.21 18.69 10.95
N SER A 606 91.99 19.00 12.22
CA SER A 606 92.56 20.17 12.92
C SER A 606 93.78 19.83 13.80
N ASN A 607 94.40 18.65 13.63
CA ASN A 607 95.60 18.20 14.38
C ASN A 607 95.45 18.30 15.88
N ALA A 608 94.22 17.99 16.40
CA ALA A 608 93.89 18.02 17.82
C ALA A 608 94.06 19.39 18.53
N ASP A 609 93.72 20.49 17.81
CA ASP A 609 93.73 21.87 18.38
C ASP A 609 92.79 21.92 19.60
N LYS A 610 93.33 22.50 20.66
CA LYS A 610 92.74 22.45 22.01
C LYS A 610 91.37 23.16 22.08
N GLU A 611 91.17 24.23 21.27
CA GLU A 611 89.88 24.98 21.21
C GLU A 611 88.81 24.24 20.42
N LYS A 612 89.15 23.62 19.31
CA LYS A 612 88.22 22.83 18.47
C LYS A 612 87.84 21.57 19.13
N THR A 613 88.69 20.93 19.86
CA THR A 613 88.33 19.71 20.65
C THR A 613 87.41 20.02 21.81
N ARG A 614 87.51 21.21 22.39
CA ARG A 614 86.56 21.68 23.40
C ARG A 614 85.24 22.03 22.82
N ALA A 615 85.13 22.65 21.65
CA ALA A 615 83.89 22.95 20.95
C ALA A 615 83.18 21.69 20.52
N GLY A 616 83.92 20.63 20.06
CA GLY A 616 83.34 19.32 19.72
C GLY A 616 82.73 18.59 20.92
N ARG A 617 83.37 18.70 22.11
CA ARG A 617 82.86 18.15 23.36
C ARG A 617 81.64 18.89 23.86
N GLU A 618 81.60 20.22 23.68
CA GLU A 618 80.37 20.98 24.01
C GLU A 618 79.20 20.66 23.06
N SER A 619 79.50 20.44 21.79
CA SER A 619 78.43 20.01 20.81
C SER A 619 77.86 18.65 21.14
N ILE A 620 78.68 17.67 21.52
CA ILE A 620 78.22 16.35 21.98
C ILE A 620 77.48 16.44 23.33
N ALA A 621 77.93 17.34 24.21
CA ALA A 621 77.20 17.52 25.48
C ALA A 621 75.85 18.17 25.29
N ASP A 622 75.77 19.15 24.37
CA ASP A 622 74.50 19.78 23.96
C ASP A 622 73.50 18.77 23.29
N LEU A 623 74.06 17.85 22.50
CA LEU A 623 73.24 16.75 21.89
C LEU A 623 72.74 15.78 22.97
N LYS A 624 73.57 15.47 23.95
CA LYS A 624 73.12 14.69 25.12
C LYS A 624 72.09 15.44 25.97
N LEU A 625 72.21 16.71 26.13
CA LEU A 625 71.27 17.56 26.86
C LEU A 625 69.89 17.66 26.09
N LYS A 626 69.95 17.87 24.77
CA LYS A 626 68.78 17.88 23.93
C LYS A 626 68.01 16.51 23.95
N MET A 627 68.74 15.38 23.97
CA MET A 627 68.17 14.04 24.12
C MET A 627 67.57 13.83 25.52
N ALA A 628 68.18 14.33 26.57
CA ALA A 628 67.69 14.27 27.93
C ALA A 628 66.44 15.14 28.16
N ILE A 629 66.39 16.34 27.57
CA ILE A 629 65.26 17.28 27.67
C ILE A 629 64.00 16.72 26.99
N THR A 630 64.18 15.91 25.95
CA THR A 630 63.04 15.22 25.28
C THR A 630 62.42 14.10 26.14
N SER A 631 63.23 13.52 27.10
CA SER A 631 62.70 12.51 28.02
C SER A 631 62.02 13.10 29.27
N GLU A 632 62.41 14.31 29.68
CA GLU A 632 61.79 14.94 30.87
C GLU A 632 60.53 15.69 30.63
N LYS A 633 60.26 16.17 29.41
CA LYS A 633 58.97 16.80 29.06
C LYS A 633 57.77 15.85 29.11
N ARG A 634 57.98 14.57 29.33
CA ARG A 634 56.92 13.58 29.55
C ARG A 634 56.53 13.35 31.01
N LYS A 635 57.17 13.98 31.99
CA LYS A 635 56.87 13.71 33.42
C LYS A 635 56.22 14.86 34.20
N ALA A 636 55.95 15.98 33.65
CA ALA A 636 55.45 17.11 34.41
C ALA A 636 54.15 17.64 33.84
N HIS A 637 53.01 17.07 34.27
CA HIS A 637 51.74 17.77 34.53
C HIS A 637 50.84 16.85 35.39
N LEU A 638 51.15 16.77 36.68
CA LEU A 638 50.15 16.43 37.70
C LEU A 638 49.33 17.71 37.96
N ALA A 639 48.32 17.95 37.14
CA ALA A 639 47.32 18.96 37.43
C ALA A 639 46.55 18.56 38.70
N THR A 640 46.50 19.48 39.66
CA THR A 640 45.68 19.32 40.88
C THR A 640 44.22 19.38 40.47
N PHE A 641 43.55 18.23 40.46
CA PHE A 641 42.13 18.10 40.18
C PHE A 641 41.28 18.49 41.39
N LYS A 642 40.24 19.29 41.19
CA LYS A 642 39.25 19.65 42.21
C LYS A 642 37.89 19.04 41.83
N VAL A 643 37.10 18.72 42.85
CA VAL A 643 35.70 18.28 42.64
C VAL A 643 34.95 19.38 41.91
N GLY A 644 34.25 19.02 40.83
CA GLY A 644 33.58 19.95 39.92
C GLY A 644 34.36 20.28 38.65
N ASP A 645 35.63 19.86 38.54
CA ASP A 645 36.39 20.11 37.32
C ASP A 645 35.84 19.30 36.13
N GLN A 646 35.80 19.93 34.97
CA GLN A 646 35.57 19.27 33.71
C GLN A 646 36.83 18.52 33.26
N VAL A 647 36.71 17.21 33.11
CA VAL A 647 37.84 16.33 32.81
C VAL A 647 37.55 15.45 31.61
N ARG A 648 38.58 15.08 30.91
CA ARG A 648 38.50 14.14 29.78
C ARG A 648 39.49 12.99 30.06
N ILE A 649 39.10 11.80 29.65
CA ILE A 649 40.02 10.64 29.68
C ILE A 649 41.01 10.82 28.54
N LYS A 650 42.32 10.72 28.84
CA LYS A 650 43.37 10.78 27.81
C LYS A 650 43.07 9.80 26.67
N ASN A 651 43.06 10.30 25.44
CA ASN A 651 42.73 9.54 24.22
C ASN A 651 41.27 9.16 24.05
N HIS A 652 40.34 9.78 24.77
CA HIS A 652 38.89 9.62 24.55
C HIS A 652 38.24 11.01 24.35
N GLU A 653 37.25 11.11 23.44
CA GLU A 653 36.58 12.40 23.15
C GLU A 653 35.45 12.77 24.14
N GLY A 654 35.13 11.92 25.08
CA GLY A 654 34.08 12.16 26.09
C GLY A 654 34.54 13.08 27.21
N THR A 655 33.81 14.18 27.46
CA THR A 655 34.04 15.09 28.62
C THR A 655 33.14 14.68 29.77
N GLY A 656 33.65 14.67 31.00
CA GLY A 656 32.90 14.33 32.19
C GLY A 656 33.19 15.31 33.34
N THR A 657 32.30 15.36 34.31
CA THR A 657 32.46 16.20 35.52
C THR A 657 32.96 15.33 36.68
N LEU A 658 33.95 15.77 37.38
CA LEU A 658 34.58 15.09 38.50
C LEU A 658 33.74 15.30 39.78
N LEU A 659 33.18 14.20 40.31
CA LEU A 659 32.29 14.25 41.48
C LEU A 659 33.04 13.99 42.79
N HIS A 660 33.99 13.04 42.83
CA HIS A 660 34.69 12.69 44.05
C HIS A 660 36.09 12.16 43.77
N ILE A 661 37.07 12.43 44.66
CA ILE A 661 38.40 11.89 44.57
C ILE A 661 38.66 11.03 45.80
N LYS A 662 39.04 9.78 45.60
CA LYS A 662 39.38 8.86 46.68
C LYS A 662 40.73 8.23 46.38
N GLY A 663 41.80 8.81 46.97
CA GLY A 663 43.18 8.35 46.73
C GLY A 663 43.64 8.60 45.28
N LYS A 664 44.08 7.56 44.58
CA LYS A 664 44.50 7.60 43.17
C LYS A 664 43.39 7.45 42.13
N LYS A 665 42.10 7.30 42.56
CA LYS A 665 40.93 7.12 41.70
C LYS A 665 39.97 8.30 41.87
N ALA A 666 39.38 8.71 40.76
CA ALA A 666 38.37 9.76 40.71
C ALA A 666 37.08 9.19 40.16
N GLN A 667 35.96 9.60 40.75
CA GLN A 667 34.62 9.33 40.25
C GLN A 667 34.20 10.44 39.31
N VAL A 668 33.99 10.10 38.06
CA VAL A 668 33.65 11.05 36.98
C VAL A 668 32.32 10.62 36.35
N VAL A 669 31.46 11.61 36.08
CA VAL A 669 30.18 11.43 35.38
C VAL A 669 30.36 11.86 33.94
N PHE A 670 30.12 10.91 33.02
CA PHE A 670 30.09 11.12 31.56
C PHE A 670 28.64 10.99 31.09
N GLY A 671 27.92 12.09 30.92
CA GLY A 671 26.48 12.07 30.59
C GLY A 671 25.68 11.39 31.70
N SER A 672 25.01 10.25 31.42
CA SER A 672 24.24 9.47 32.40
C SER A 672 25.02 8.35 33.09
N LEU A 673 26.32 8.16 32.78
CA LEU A 673 27.15 7.08 33.29
C LEU A 673 28.18 7.60 34.31
N THR A 674 28.23 6.99 35.49
CA THR A 674 29.23 7.28 36.52
C THR A 674 30.33 6.22 36.46
N SER A 675 31.58 6.63 36.30
CA SER A 675 32.73 5.73 36.21
C SER A 675 33.86 6.11 37.16
N PHE A 676 34.59 5.12 37.66
CA PHE A 676 35.80 5.35 38.45
C PHE A 676 37.04 5.25 37.56
N VAL A 677 37.77 6.39 37.38
CA VAL A 677 38.94 6.48 36.52
C VAL A 677 40.18 6.86 37.37
N GLN A 678 41.35 6.35 37.01
CA GLN A 678 42.61 6.71 37.65
C GLN A 678 42.98 8.15 37.29
N LEU A 679 43.46 8.93 38.26
CA LEU A 679 43.79 10.37 38.08
C LEU A 679 44.85 10.66 37.02
N ASP A 680 45.76 9.72 36.79
CA ASP A 680 46.79 9.76 35.75
C ASP A 680 46.26 9.67 34.30
N ARG A 681 45.05 9.15 34.16
CA ARG A 681 44.33 9.02 32.86
C ARG A 681 43.37 10.19 32.58
N LEU A 682 43.27 11.12 33.49
CA LEU A 682 42.42 12.31 33.31
C LEU A 682 43.22 13.52 32.86
N GLU A 683 42.62 14.33 32.01
CA GLU A 683 43.11 15.65 31.63
C GLU A 683 42.10 16.71 32.01
N LYS A 684 42.53 17.80 32.63
CA LYS A 684 41.67 18.92 32.96
C LYS A 684 41.46 19.79 31.72
N ILE A 685 40.19 20.08 31.40
CA ILE A 685 39.83 20.97 30.32
C ILE A 685 39.71 22.38 30.91
N SER A 686 40.74 23.19 30.70
CA SER A 686 40.69 24.64 30.99
C SER A 686 40.32 25.36 29.70
N GLY A 687 39.13 25.92 29.62
CA GLY A 687 38.70 26.62 28.43
C GLY A 687 37.52 27.52 28.66
N ALA A 688 37.68 28.76 28.31
CA ALA A 688 36.68 29.81 28.28
C ALA A 688 35.44 29.43 27.44
N ALA A 689 34.28 29.95 27.81
CA ALA A 689 33.06 29.93 27.06
C ALA A 689 33.28 30.37 25.60
N GLY A 690 33.13 29.43 24.69
CA GLY A 690 33.19 29.66 23.26
C GLY A 690 32.18 28.72 22.59
N SER A 691 31.18 29.29 21.98
CA SER A 691 30.11 28.65 21.17
C SER A 691 30.71 27.64 20.18
N THR A 692 30.43 26.38 20.34
CA THR A 692 30.73 25.35 19.36
C THR A 692 29.43 24.81 18.75
N THR A 693 29.30 25.06 17.49
CA THR A 693 28.37 24.41 16.55
C THR A 693 28.35 22.91 16.80
N GLN A 694 27.24 22.43 17.32
CA GLN A 694 26.98 21.01 17.52
C GLN A 694 26.85 20.32 16.15
N LYS A 695 27.81 19.48 15.81
CA LYS A 695 27.63 18.40 14.83
C LYS A 695 26.66 17.36 15.42
N LYS A 696 25.46 17.28 14.89
CA LYS A 696 24.40 16.32 15.26
C LYS A 696 24.91 14.89 15.12
N ARG A 697 24.99 14.15 16.23
CA ARG A 697 25.12 12.69 16.24
C ARG A 697 23.73 12.08 16.05
N ARG A 698 23.59 11.23 15.03
CA ARG A 698 22.46 10.32 14.85
C ARG A 698 22.49 9.25 15.94
N ILE A 699 21.48 9.22 16.78
CA ILE A 699 21.15 8.09 17.64
C ILE A 699 19.94 7.42 16.99
N GLY A 700 20.04 6.11 16.81
CA GLY A 700 19.17 5.20 16.08
C GLY A 700 17.73 5.62 15.84
N GLY A 701 17.34 5.74 14.57
CA GLY A 701 16.01 5.39 14.08
C GLY A 701 14.90 6.44 14.20
N LEU A 702 15.08 7.60 14.85
CA LEU A 702 14.05 8.64 14.95
C LEU A 702 14.58 9.95 14.37
N ASP A 703 14.00 10.35 13.27
CA ASP A 703 14.34 11.60 12.59
C ASP A 703 13.71 12.80 13.32
N LEU A 704 14.43 13.30 14.34
CA LEU A 704 14.01 14.45 15.15
C LEU A 704 13.87 15.75 14.32
N THR A 705 14.50 15.81 13.17
CA THR A 705 14.47 17.00 12.29
C THR A 705 13.15 17.10 11.56
N GLN A 706 12.59 15.98 11.05
CA GLN A 706 11.28 15.94 10.45
C GLN A 706 10.15 16.18 11.46
N ARG A 707 10.28 15.69 12.70
CA ARG A 707 9.32 15.98 13.76
C ARG A 707 9.34 17.44 14.21
N GLN A 708 10.50 18.10 14.20
CA GLN A 708 10.64 19.51 14.54
C GLN A 708 10.02 20.44 13.51
N GLU A 709 10.09 20.10 12.22
CA GLU A 709 9.49 20.87 11.13
C GLU A 709 7.96 20.74 11.06
N HIS A 710 7.38 19.64 11.56
CA HIS A 710 5.95 19.36 11.49
C HIS A 710 5.22 19.49 12.83
N PHE A 711 5.92 19.79 13.93
CA PHE A 711 5.30 19.97 15.24
C PHE A 711 4.51 21.27 15.31
N ASN A 712 3.19 21.15 15.37
CA ASN A 712 2.30 22.30 15.57
C ASN A 712 2.16 22.60 17.07
N ARG A 713 2.52 23.80 17.52
CA ARG A 713 2.40 24.24 18.93
C ARG A 713 0.96 24.41 19.41
N ALA A 714 -0.02 24.27 18.52
CA ALA A 714 -1.44 24.33 18.81
C ALA A 714 -2.10 22.97 18.55
N LEU A 715 -2.73 22.40 19.57
CA LEU A 715 -3.51 21.17 19.51
C LEU A 715 -5.01 21.52 19.51
N ASP A 716 -5.73 21.13 18.47
CA ASP A 716 -7.19 21.32 18.39
C ASP A 716 -7.92 19.99 18.73
N VAL A 717 -8.68 20.00 19.83
CA VAL A 717 -9.42 18.84 20.33
C VAL A 717 -10.93 19.08 20.34
N ARG A 718 -11.41 20.08 19.64
CA ARG A 718 -12.85 20.37 19.55
C ARG A 718 -13.61 19.21 18.91
N GLY A 719 -14.75 18.86 19.48
CA GLY A 719 -15.62 17.79 18.95
C GLY A 719 -15.17 16.36 19.27
N LYS A 720 -14.04 16.18 19.96
CA LYS A 720 -13.56 14.86 20.40
C LYS A 720 -14.15 14.46 21.75
N ARG A 721 -14.21 13.15 22.01
CA ARG A 721 -14.65 12.61 23.30
C ARG A 721 -13.54 12.74 24.36
N PRO A 722 -13.86 12.91 25.66
CA PRO A 722 -12.87 13.06 26.72
C PRO A 722 -11.80 11.96 26.75
N GLU A 723 -12.20 10.72 26.54
CA GLU A 723 -11.28 9.55 26.51
C GLU A 723 -10.27 9.60 25.36
N GLU A 724 -10.69 10.07 24.19
CA GLU A 724 -9.82 10.23 23.02
C GLU A 724 -8.85 11.41 23.21
N VAL A 725 -9.30 12.45 23.90
CA VAL A 725 -8.49 13.66 24.13
C VAL A 725 -7.29 13.37 25.01
N LEU A 726 -7.43 12.53 26.04
CA LEU A 726 -6.31 12.21 26.94
C LEU A 726 -5.15 11.54 26.21
N ALA A 727 -5.39 10.56 25.36
CA ALA A 727 -4.35 9.87 24.59
C ALA A 727 -3.63 10.82 23.60
N ILE A 728 -4.38 11.70 22.94
CA ILE A 728 -3.82 12.71 22.02
C ILE A 728 -3.00 13.75 22.78
N LEU A 729 -3.47 14.12 23.97
CA LEU A 729 -2.82 15.10 24.84
C LEU A 729 -1.48 14.57 25.37
N ASP A 730 -1.42 13.30 25.78
CA ASP A 730 -0.19 12.66 26.25
C ASP A 730 0.86 12.63 25.13
N ALA A 731 0.50 12.20 23.92
CA ALA A 731 1.40 12.18 22.77
C ALA A 731 1.90 13.60 22.40
N PHE A 732 1.03 14.61 22.47
CA PHE A 732 1.37 15.99 22.19
C PHE A 732 2.32 16.59 23.24
N MET A 733 2.09 16.28 24.51
CA MET A 733 2.95 16.72 25.61
C MET A 733 4.33 16.05 25.57
N ASP A 734 4.39 14.75 25.25
CA ASP A 734 5.64 14.02 25.10
C ASP A 734 6.47 14.58 23.95
N ASP A 735 5.85 14.83 22.80
CA ASP A 735 6.52 15.44 21.65
C ASP A 735 7.00 16.87 21.99
N ALA A 736 6.20 17.67 22.69
CA ALA A 736 6.57 19.02 23.11
C ALA A 736 7.78 19.05 24.06
N ILE A 737 7.81 18.12 25.03
CA ILE A 737 8.92 17.97 25.98
C ILE A 737 10.20 17.50 25.26
N VAL A 738 10.11 16.51 24.38
CA VAL A 738 11.25 15.99 23.61
C VAL A 738 11.82 17.04 22.66
N LEU A 739 10.97 17.90 22.07
CA LEU A 739 11.36 18.94 21.14
C LEU A 739 11.73 20.28 21.80
N GLY A 740 11.59 20.38 23.13
CA GLY A 740 11.93 21.57 23.92
C GLY A 740 11.06 22.81 23.62
N ASN A 741 9.79 22.59 23.27
CA ASN A 741 8.85 23.68 23.01
C ASN A 741 8.20 24.15 24.30
N ALA A 742 8.54 25.33 24.77
CA ALA A 742 8.06 25.86 26.05
C ALA A 742 6.62 26.36 26.04
N ASN A 743 6.11 26.90 24.94
CA ASN A 743 4.79 27.53 24.85
C ASN A 743 3.85 26.71 23.99
N LEU A 744 2.78 26.18 24.58
CA LEU A 744 1.82 25.30 23.93
C LEU A 744 0.40 25.85 24.08
N LYS A 745 -0.46 25.52 23.11
CA LYS A 745 -1.84 25.99 23.04
C LYS A 745 -2.79 24.80 22.79
N ILE A 746 -3.81 24.64 23.62
CA ILE A 746 -4.83 23.59 23.46
C ILE A 746 -6.19 24.25 23.25
N ILE A 747 -6.82 23.93 22.11
CA ILE A 747 -8.11 24.49 21.70
C ILE A 747 -9.19 23.42 21.96
N HIS A 748 -10.00 23.61 23.00
CA HIS A 748 -11.05 22.66 23.40
C HIS A 748 -12.48 23.21 23.24
N GLY A 749 -12.60 24.50 22.90
CA GLY A 749 -13.89 25.17 22.71
C GLY A 749 -14.55 25.60 24.02
N LYS A 750 -15.55 26.43 23.87
CA LYS A 750 -16.27 26.97 25.07
C LYS A 750 -17.34 26.03 25.62
N GLY A 751 -18.03 25.22 24.84
CA GLY A 751 -19.04 24.22 25.18
C GLY A 751 -19.54 24.23 26.67
N HIS A 752 -19.87 23.08 27.19
CA HIS A 752 -20.26 22.92 28.63
C HIS A 752 -19.07 22.88 29.62
N GLY A 753 -17.83 23.13 29.13
CA GLY A 753 -16.63 23.16 29.96
C GLY A 753 -16.03 21.80 30.33
N VAL A 754 -16.64 20.68 29.96
CA VAL A 754 -16.22 19.31 30.33
C VAL A 754 -14.81 19.01 29.83
N LEU A 755 -14.50 19.30 28.54
CA LEU A 755 -13.15 19.06 27.96
C LEU A 755 -12.10 19.94 28.65
N ARG A 756 -12.42 21.19 28.99
CA ARG A 756 -11.50 22.10 29.70
C ARG A 756 -11.11 21.52 31.06
N GLU A 757 -12.09 20.99 31.80
CA GLU A 757 -11.87 20.45 33.13
C GLU A 757 -11.07 19.16 33.12
N VAL A 758 -11.40 18.23 32.20
CA VAL A 758 -10.66 16.98 31.97
C VAL A 758 -9.21 17.24 31.58
N ILE A 759 -8.98 18.13 30.60
CA ILE A 759 -7.63 18.50 30.14
C ILE A 759 -6.82 19.13 31.26
N ARG A 760 -7.38 20.09 32.01
CA ARG A 760 -6.66 20.75 33.09
C ARG A 760 -6.36 19.83 34.27
N THR A 761 -7.27 18.91 34.60
CA THR A 761 -7.04 17.91 35.62
C THR A 761 -5.94 16.96 35.24
N HIS A 762 -5.92 16.51 33.99
CA HIS A 762 -4.87 15.62 33.47
C HIS A 762 -3.50 16.32 33.39
N LEU A 763 -3.46 17.55 32.93
CA LEU A 763 -2.22 18.34 32.84
C LEU A 763 -1.58 18.64 34.20
N LYS A 764 -2.32 18.68 35.29
CA LYS A 764 -1.76 18.81 36.63
C LYS A 764 -0.87 17.63 37.04
N THR A 765 -0.98 16.50 36.38
CA THR A 765 -0.10 15.34 36.65
C THR A 765 1.32 15.51 36.09
N TYR A 766 1.53 16.45 35.16
CA TYR A 766 2.84 16.74 34.56
C TYR A 766 3.66 17.69 35.40
N ARG A 767 4.80 17.25 35.93
CA ARG A 767 5.71 18.05 36.77
C ARG A 767 6.46 19.18 36.05
N ASN A 768 6.43 19.13 34.73
CA ASN A 768 7.19 20.04 33.84
C ASN A 768 6.37 21.27 33.41
N ILE A 769 5.14 21.43 33.87
CA ILE A 769 4.30 22.60 33.59
C ILE A 769 4.60 23.71 34.63
N GLU A 770 4.99 24.88 34.11
CA GLU A 770 5.24 26.08 34.93
C GLU A 770 3.95 26.87 35.15
N THR A 771 3.23 27.17 34.07
CA THR A 771 1.96 27.93 34.15
C THR A 771 0.90 27.35 33.22
N MET A 772 -0.38 27.48 33.63
CA MET A 772 -1.53 27.06 32.87
C MET A 772 -2.64 28.11 33.02
N GLN A 773 -2.98 28.80 31.91
CA GLN A 773 -3.94 29.90 31.94
C GLN A 773 -4.85 29.89 30.73
N ASP A 774 -5.97 30.64 30.80
CA ASP A 774 -6.85 30.83 29.64
C ASP A 774 -6.24 31.85 28.67
N GLU A 775 -6.57 31.73 27.40
CA GLU A 775 -6.24 32.72 26.38
C GLU A 775 -6.99 34.05 26.59
N HIS A 776 -6.51 35.15 26.03
CA HIS A 776 -7.19 36.43 26.06
C HIS A 776 -8.61 36.35 25.49
N VAL A 777 -9.55 37.11 26.05
CA VAL A 777 -10.98 37.04 25.68
C VAL A 777 -11.22 37.25 24.20
N ASP A 778 -10.48 38.17 23.56
CA ASP A 778 -10.59 38.50 22.14
C ASP A 778 -9.98 37.40 21.20
N ARG A 779 -9.21 36.44 21.72
CA ARG A 779 -8.51 35.39 20.99
C ARG A 779 -9.01 33.98 21.29
N GLY A 780 -10.18 33.85 21.95
CA GLY A 780 -10.81 32.58 22.27
C GLY A 780 -11.17 32.38 23.73
N GLY A 781 -10.57 33.12 24.66
CA GLY A 781 -10.92 33.13 26.11
C GLY A 781 -10.85 31.74 26.73
N SER A 782 -11.85 31.41 27.55
CA SER A 782 -11.99 30.12 28.27
C SER A 782 -12.15 28.88 27.36
N GLY A 783 -12.19 29.02 26.03
CA GLY A 783 -12.21 27.92 25.09
C GLY A 783 -10.80 27.39 24.71
N ILE A 784 -9.77 28.01 25.23
CA ILE A 784 -8.36 27.71 24.91
C ILE A 784 -7.54 27.73 26.20
N THR A 785 -6.72 26.73 26.41
CA THR A 785 -5.75 26.65 27.51
C THR A 785 -4.32 26.82 26.95
N LEU A 786 -3.62 27.81 27.50
CA LEU A 786 -2.21 28.06 27.29
C LEU A 786 -1.40 27.35 28.37
N ILE A 787 -0.28 26.72 27.95
CA ILE A 787 0.62 25.98 28.83
C ILE A 787 2.04 26.48 28.58
N ASN A 788 2.76 26.81 29.66
CA ASN A 788 4.19 27.03 29.61
C ASN A 788 4.88 25.88 30.35
N LEU A 789 5.85 25.26 29.66
CA LEU A 789 6.72 24.23 30.21
C LEU A 789 7.99 24.89 30.79
N LYS A 790 8.50 24.27 31.85
CA LYS A 790 9.75 24.71 32.52
C LYS A 790 10.97 24.52 31.63
#